data_f6a600a941f4ff53a58df6d13d07db44
#
_entry.id   f6a600a941f4ff53a58df6d13d07db44
#
_cell.length_a   1.000
_cell.length_b   1.000
_cell.length_c   1.000
_cell.angle_alpha   90.00
_cell.angle_beta   90.00
_cell.angle_gamma   90.00
#
_symmetry.space_group_name_H-M   'P 1'
#
loop_
_entity.id
_entity.type
_entity.pdbx_description
1 polymer ?
#
loop_
_entity_poly.entity_id
_entity_poly.type
_entity_poly.pdbx_seq_one_letter_code
_entity_poly.pdbx_strand_id
1 'polypeptide(L)'
;MPSHTLSHAIRRALFATAAVSTAALPLAAQAQAAEDAQATTLDRIEVTGSRIKRTDIETSQPIFSLSRDEISSQGLTSVGDVIQNITANGSALNSTVNNGGDGQTQVNLRNLGANRTLVLVNGKRWVGGAGLGGVVDLNTIPTAAVERIEILKDGASTIYGSDAIAGVVNVILRQNYEGAEANAYVGTYDDGDGYREAFDFTVGAASDRWTAMFGIAYVKEEPVLAGDRRISKEPVAGTGNFFGSSTVPNGRFALCNGSFDPIFGTCSVAETRPDGSVGQFTYNDGQSGANWRNRTGDDVYNFAPDNYLLTPQERRSLFAAGSLDISENLRFRTTLTYNNRRSEQLLAAMPIVLGSGPGAGLQPRTVTISPDSMYNPFGATVSRIQRRAVETGGRSFRQDIDTFAANLGFEGTLEFADKPYDWEAGYFYGENKQNTVTDGLFNLLALRNALGPSMIDTVAGRATTGRPICVSNPGDPTSIILGCVPLNLLGAAGSITPEMLAYSSFVAHDSVGFKQKTYYANIGGDLFELPGGPLAFSFGLEHRAESGYFQPDALIASGNTTGNAAAPISGGYSLDEAYLELAVPVLADLPFAKLLDFSIATRYSDYSNVGDTLNSKFGFRWKPFDELMIRGNWSEGFRAPAIVELFAGVADSFPTITDPCDVSRFPSLSAAAQARCIGQGVPNGGYDQGNPQIRINISGNPNLAPESSESTTLGLVYSPSWLEGFDVTLDWWKIDIDNALVAPTGQFILDECIVGNVQRFCNYTRAPGGAISNLLSQPVNIGGLRTEGFDLTVNYKLPETRWGRFSFNWDSTYVAKAEVDFDDDGVFGERLEGVPSIGQRIEDWPIDEAANEPGEYITGSNGWRIRSNLMMRWEKGDFGATWNLRYFSHQDERCQVLVDNDFPELCSDPDRVIAIPVDLNNNGVWDGTAGGDSFQSVAEAENKIGATTYHDASVYWNTPWNAKVTLGINNIFDKNPPFSAQAFANSFDPAYEVPGRFYYLRYTQKF
;
A
#
# COMPACT_ATOMS: atom_id res chain seq x y z
N MET A 1 -20.25 15.42 24.37
CA MET A 1 -21.42 14.64 24.85
C MET A 1 -21.41 13.29 24.14
N PRO A 2 -20.65 12.28 24.62
CA PRO A 2 -20.47 11.02 23.92
C PRO A 2 -21.49 9.91 24.20
N SER A 3 -22.41 10.10 25.17
CA SER A 3 -23.29 9.02 25.61
C SER A 3 -24.52 8.72 24.72
N HIS A 4 -24.84 9.61 23.78
CA HIS A 4 -26.02 9.45 22.93
C HIS A 4 -25.78 8.62 21.67
N THR A 5 -24.61 8.64 21.07
CA THR A 5 -24.28 7.89 19.85
C THR A 5 -24.18 6.38 20.10
N LEU A 6 -23.51 5.97 21.16
CA LEU A 6 -23.40 4.54 21.51
C LEU A 6 -24.76 3.93 21.87
N SER A 7 -25.64 4.69 22.57
CA SER A 7 -27.01 4.28 22.88
C SER A 7 -27.90 4.10 21.64
N HIS A 8 -27.74 4.96 20.62
CA HIS A 8 -28.45 4.82 19.34
C HIS A 8 -27.95 3.65 18.49
N ALA A 9 -26.64 3.40 18.49
CA ALA A 9 -26.06 2.25 17.77
C ALA A 9 -26.46 0.91 18.39
N ILE A 10 -26.41 0.80 19.73
CA ILE A 10 -26.87 -0.39 20.44
C ILE A 10 -28.37 -0.62 20.19
N ARG A 11 -29.20 0.43 20.16
CA ARG A 11 -30.62 0.31 19.83
C ARG A 11 -30.83 -0.13 18.37
N ARG A 12 -30.06 0.41 17.40
CA ARG A 12 -30.16 -0.02 16.00
C ARG A 12 -29.71 -1.47 15.82
N ALA A 13 -28.64 -1.90 16.46
CA ALA A 13 -28.18 -3.29 16.45
C ALA A 13 -29.21 -4.24 17.05
N LEU A 14 -29.82 -3.90 18.19
CA LEU A 14 -30.87 -4.68 18.82
C LEU A 14 -32.16 -4.70 18.01
N PHE A 15 -32.53 -3.61 17.32
CA PHE A 15 -33.70 -3.59 16.43
C PHE A 15 -33.50 -4.37 15.14
N ALA A 16 -32.25 -4.34 14.56
CA ALA A 16 -31.91 -5.12 13.37
C ALA A 16 -31.97 -6.64 13.67
N THR A 17 -31.45 -7.08 14.82
CA THR A 17 -31.51 -8.48 15.24
C THR A 17 -32.94 -8.93 15.58
N ALA A 18 -33.77 -8.06 16.19
CA ALA A 18 -35.17 -8.37 16.46
C ALA A 18 -36.01 -8.45 15.18
N ALA A 19 -35.75 -7.64 14.17
CA ALA A 19 -36.44 -7.70 12.88
C ALA A 19 -36.09 -8.97 12.06
N VAL A 20 -34.84 -9.45 12.16
CA VAL A 20 -34.43 -10.72 11.53
C VAL A 20 -35.03 -11.92 12.24
N SER A 21 -35.16 -11.87 13.58
CA SER A 21 -35.76 -12.95 14.38
C SER A 21 -37.27 -13.18 14.08
N THR A 22 -38.00 -12.14 13.66
CA THR A 22 -39.43 -12.25 13.32
C THR A 22 -39.68 -12.75 11.88
N ALA A 23 -38.67 -12.62 10.97
CA ALA A 23 -38.78 -13.09 9.58
C ALA A 23 -38.39 -14.59 9.39
N ALA A 24 -37.67 -15.19 10.36
CA ALA A 24 -37.10 -16.54 10.25
C ALA A 24 -37.98 -17.65 10.87
N LEU A 25 -39.15 -17.33 11.40
CA LEU A 25 -39.97 -18.28 12.19
C LEU A 25 -40.82 -19.35 11.45
N PRO A 26 -40.97 -19.43 10.13
CA PRO A 26 -41.67 -20.57 9.54
C PRO A 26 -40.82 -21.72 8.96
N LEU A 27 -39.48 -21.67 9.03
CA LEU A 27 -38.62 -22.69 8.43
C LEU A 27 -37.97 -23.69 9.40
N ALA A 28 -38.19 -23.56 10.69
CA ALA A 28 -37.51 -24.35 11.72
C ALA A 28 -38.35 -25.55 12.27
N ALA A 29 -39.14 -26.19 11.45
CA ALA A 29 -39.90 -27.37 11.89
C ALA A 29 -39.64 -28.58 11.00
N GLN A 30 -38.45 -29.16 11.08
CA GLN A 30 -38.11 -30.57 10.80
C GLN A 30 -36.58 -30.77 10.83
N ALA A 31 -35.98 -30.81 12.00
CA ALA A 31 -34.70 -31.45 12.22
C ALA A 31 -34.89 -32.60 13.23
N GLN A 32 -35.11 -33.79 12.74
CA GLN A 32 -35.02 -35.01 13.54
C GLN A 32 -33.54 -35.49 13.50
N ALA A 33 -33.07 -35.84 14.69
CA ALA A 33 -31.71 -36.33 14.92
C ALA A 33 -31.36 -37.52 14.00
N ALA A 34 -30.27 -37.41 13.30
CA ALA A 34 -29.59 -38.52 12.64
C ALA A 34 -28.47 -39.01 13.57
N GLU A 35 -28.55 -40.30 13.92
CA GLU A 35 -27.54 -41.04 14.67
C GLU A 35 -26.23 -41.16 13.88
N ASP A 36 -25.12 -41.23 14.61
CA ASP A 36 -23.75 -41.42 14.18
C ASP A 36 -23.55 -42.37 12.99
N ALA A 37 -23.29 -41.82 11.82
CA ALA A 37 -22.68 -42.57 10.74
C ALA A 37 -21.14 -42.38 10.87
N GLN A 38 -20.45 -43.46 11.17
CA GLN A 38 -18.99 -43.51 11.18
C GLN A 38 -18.43 -43.00 9.83
N ALA A 39 -17.72 -41.90 9.86
CA ALA A 39 -16.95 -41.39 8.74
C ALA A 39 -15.82 -42.42 8.43
N THR A 40 -15.94 -43.15 7.34
CA THR A 40 -14.97 -44.17 6.90
C THR A 40 -14.09 -43.75 5.73
N THR A 41 -14.08 -42.46 5.37
CA THR A 41 -13.07 -41.88 4.48
C THR A 41 -12.67 -40.53 5.03
N LEU A 42 -11.40 -40.40 5.49
CA LEU A 42 -10.78 -39.11 5.75
C LEU A 42 -10.83 -38.35 4.41
N ASP A 43 -11.61 -37.24 4.36
CA ASP A 43 -11.65 -36.39 3.17
C ASP A 43 -10.27 -35.84 2.91
N ARG A 44 -9.72 -36.15 1.73
CA ARG A 44 -8.44 -35.58 1.28
C ARG A 44 -8.63 -34.09 1.06
N ILE A 45 -7.82 -33.27 1.70
CA ILE A 45 -7.86 -31.81 1.59
C ILE A 45 -6.69 -31.26 0.75
N GLU A 46 -6.92 -30.19 0.04
CA GLU A 46 -5.88 -29.38 -0.60
C GLU A 46 -5.29 -28.44 0.46
N VAL A 47 -3.99 -28.51 0.71
CA VAL A 47 -3.27 -27.65 1.64
C VAL A 47 -2.51 -26.61 0.84
N THR A 48 -2.51 -25.34 1.28
CA THR A 48 -1.76 -24.27 0.61
C THR A 48 -0.29 -24.67 0.41
N GLY A 49 0.24 -24.48 -0.81
CA GLY A 49 1.62 -24.85 -1.18
C GLY A 49 1.74 -26.20 -1.90
N SER A 50 0.64 -26.94 -2.11
CA SER A 50 0.59 -28.16 -2.91
C SER A 50 -0.76 -28.29 -3.61
N ARG A 51 -0.77 -28.91 -4.81
CA ARG A 51 -1.98 -29.32 -5.54
C ARG A 51 -2.34 -30.78 -5.32
N ILE A 52 -1.48 -31.51 -4.61
CA ILE A 52 -1.73 -32.92 -4.25
C ILE A 52 -2.65 -32.93 -3.02
N LYS A 53 -3.83 -33.53 -3.15
CA LYS A 53 -4.77 -33.71 -2.03
C LYS A 53 -4.20 -34.71 -1.01
N ARG A 54 -4.09 -34.30 0.25
CA ARG A 54 -3.49 -35.10 1.34
C ARG A 54 -4.47 -35.26 2.50
N THR A 55 -4.23 -36.26 3.32
CA THR A 55 -4.88 -36.44 4.63
C THR A 55 -4.12 -35.80 5.78
N ASP A 56 -2.85 -35.42 5.54
CA ASP A 56 -1.92 -34.82 6.49
C ASP A 56 -1.78 -33.32 6.18
N ILE A 57 -1.96 -32.46 7.18
CA ILE A 57 -1.84 -31.00 7.08
C ILE A 57 -0.38 -30.55 7.07
N GLU A 58 0.54 -31.38 7.59
CA GLU A 58 1.97 -31.08 7.65
C GLU A 58 2.60 -31.09 6.24
N THR A 59 3.20 -29.99 5.84
CA THR A 59 3.86 -29.83 4.52
C THR A 59 5.36 -29.60 4.68
N SER A 60 6.11 -29.72 3.58
CA SER A 60 7.52 -29.33 3.54
C SER A 60 7.75 -27.82 3.69
N GLN A 61 6.69 -27.04 3.54
CA GLN A 61 6.72 -25.58 3.61
C GLN A 61 6.10 -25.04 4.90
N PRO A 62 6.57 -23.88 5.42
CA PRO A 62 6.00 -23.24 6.61
C PRO A 62 4.65 -22.56 6.27
N ILE A 63 3.57 -23.03 6.89
CA ILE A 63 2.24 -22.45 6.78
C ILE A 63 1.81 -21.93 8.14
N PHE A 64 1.40 -20.66 8.19
CA PHE A 64 0.73 -20.06 9.33
C PHE A 64 -0.76 -19.96 9.03
N SER A 65 -1.61 -20.37 9.96
CA SER A 65 -3.06 -20.38 9.79
C SER A 65 -3.76 -19.61 10.90
N LEU A 66 -4.71 -18.76 10.53
CA LEU A 66 -5.61 -18.02 11.41
C LEU A 66 -7.04 -18.50 11.21
N SER A 67 -7.63 -19.08 12.24
CA SER A 67 -9.02 -19.52 12.23
C SER A 67 -10.01 -18.37 12.37
N ARG A 68 -11.27 -18.59 11.97
CA ARG A 68 -12.37 -17.63 12.13
C ARG A 68 -12.54 -17.14 13.58
N ASP A 69 -12.36 -18.02 14.57
CA ASP A 69 -12.47 -17.65 15.98
C ASP A 69 -11.35 -16.73 16.44
N GLU A 70 -10.12 -16.96 15.96
CA GLU A 70 -8.97 -16.09 16.22
C GLU A 70 -9.16 -14.71 15.59
N ILE A 71 -9.60 -14.66 14.32
CA ILE A 71 -9.94 -13.41 13.61
C ILE A 71 -11.02 -12.65 14.38
N SER A 72 -12.10 -13.33 14.79
CA SER A 72 -13.23 -12.73 15.49
C SER A 72 -12.86 -12.19 16.87
N SER A 73 -11.93 -12.84 17.59
CA SER A 73 -11.49 -12.46 18.94
C SER A 73 -10.67 -11.17 18.97
N GLN A 74 -10.05 -10.80 17.84
CA GLN A 74 -9.24 -9.57 17.70
C GLN A 74 -10.09 -8.32 17.43
N GLY A 75 -11.40 -8.46 17.20
CA GLY A 75 -12.27 -7.33 16.92
C GLY A 75 -12.13 -6.70 15.54
N LEU A 76 -11.36 -7.33 14.65
CA LEU A 76 -11.09 -6.84 13.31
C LEU A 76 -12.28 -7.06 12.37
N THR A 77 -12.49 -6.15 11.43
CA THR A 77 -13.66 -6.15 10.53
C THR A 77 -13.29 -6.35 9.06
N SER A 78 -11.99 -6.39 8.72
CA SER A 78 -11.52 -6.66 7.37
C SER A 78 -10.43 -7.74 7.34
N VAL A 79 -10.30 -8.42 6.20
CA VAL A 79 -9.17 -9.33 5.93
C VAL A 79 -7.86 -8.52 5.94
N GLY A 80 -7.89 -7.29 5.44
CA GLY A 80 -6.75 -6.39 5.45
C GLY A 80 -6.22 -6.12 6.87
N ASP A 81 -7.09 -5.75 7.82
CA ASP A 81 -6.69 -5.50 9.22
C ASP A 81 -6.03 -6.73 9.85
N VAL A 82 -6.55 -7.93 9.54
CA VAL A 82 -5.99 -9.20 10.03
C VAL A 82 -4.57 -9.41 9.50
N ILE A 83 -4.37 -9.19 8.21
CA ILE A 83 -3.08 -9.39 7.53
C ILE A 83 -2.04 -8.36 7.99
N GLN A 84 -2.44 -7.10 8.26
CA GLN A 84 -1.52 -6.08 8.79
C GLN A 84 -0.88 -6.49 10.13
N ASN A 85 -1.55 -7.32 10.93
CA ASN A 85 -1.06 -7.80 12.22
C ASN A 85 -0.12 -9.03 12.13
N ILE A 86 0.13 -9.60 10.95
CA ILE A 86 1.02 -10.76 10.80
C ILE A 86 2.48 -10.34 10.94
N THR A 87 3.27 -11.14 11.64
CA THR A 87 4.68 -10.83 11.93
C THR A 87 5.57 -10.77 10.69
N ALA A 88 5.28 -11.57 9.68
CA ALA A 88 6.00 -11.58 8.40
C ALA A 88 5.57 -10.46 7.44
N ASN A 89 4.51 -9.67 7.76
CA ASN A 89 4.07 -8.56 6.93
C ASN A 89 4.91 -7.30 7.22
N GLY A 90 5.41 -6.65 6.19
CA GLY A 90 6.08 -5.34 6.27
C GLY A 90 5.08 -4.19 6.30
N SER A 91 5.58 -2.97 6.17
CA SER A 91 4.72 -1.80 5.97
C SER A 91 4.04 -1.89 4.60
N ALA A 92 2.73 -1.60 4.54
CA ALA A 92 1.94 -1.65 3.32
C ALA A 92 0.80 -0.63 3.36
N LEU A 93 0.23 -0.30 2.20
CA LEU A 93 -0.95 0.56 2.13
C LEU A 93 -2.08 -0.01 2.98
N ASN A 94 -2.70 0.86 3.78
CA ASN A 94 -3.87 0.56 4.60
C ASN A 94 -4.73 1.83 4.79
N SER A 95 -5.78 1.75 5.58
CA SER A 95 -6.73 2.87 5.78
C SER A 95 -6.14 4.09 6.50
N THR A 96 -4.93 4.02 7.08
CA THR A 96 -4.24 5.17 7.67
C THR A 96 -3.35 5.93 6.67
N VAL A 97 -3.22 5.44 5.44
CA VAL A 97 -2.51 6.13 4.35
C VAL A 97 -3.48 7.01 3.58
N ASN A 98 -3.55 8.28 3.93
CA ASN A 98 -4.46 9.25 3.31
C ASN A 98 -3.84 9.90 2.06
N ASN A 99 -2.59 10.35 2.12
CA ASN A 99 -1.91 10.99 0.98
C ASN A 99 -1.28 9.93 0.07
N GLY A 100 -1.75 9.84 -1.17
CA GLY A 100 -1.35 8.82 -2.13
C GLY A 100 -2.03 7.45 -1.96
N GLY A 101 -2.85 7.26 -0.92
CA GLY A 101 -3.72 6.10 -0.77
C GLY A 101 -5.01 6.23 -1.57
N ASP A 102 -5.78 5.16 -1.65
CA ASP A 102 -7.13 5.12 -2.23
C ASP A 102 -8.09 4.28 -1.37
N GLY A 103 -7.73 4.05 -0.10
CA GLY A 103 -8.45 3.22 0.84
C GLY A 103 -8.24 1.71 0.65
N GLN A 104 -7.33 1.28 -0.21
CA GLN A 104 -6.92 -0.14 -0.32
C GLN A 104 -6.16 -0.57 0.94
N THR A 105 -6.23 -1.88 1.22
CA THR A 105 -5.32 -2.54 2.15
C THR A 105 -4.59 -3.65 1.42
N GLN A 106 -3.27 -3.60 1.46
CA GLN A 106 -2.39 -4.51 0.74
C GLN A 106 -1.61 -5.39 1.73
N VAL A 107 -1.01 -6.47 1.22
CA VAL A 107 -0.08 -7.33 1.96
C VAL A 107 1.32 -7.20 1.36
N ASN A 108 2.33 -7.14 2.23
CA ASN A 108 3.75 -7.00 1.86
C ASN A 108 4.58 -7.99 2.68
N LEU A 109 4.54 -9.27 2.31
CA LEU A 109 5.32 -10.30 3.03
C LEU A 109 6.82 -10.07 2.86
N ARG A 110 7.57 -10.26 3.96
CA ARG A 110 9.04 -10.12 3.99
C ARG A 110 9.55 -8.73 3.62
N ASN A 111 8.66 -7.74 3.52
CA ASN A 111 8.99 -6.39 3.05
C ASN A 111 9.56 -6.33 1.61
N LEU A 112 9.21 -7.31 0.77
CA LEU A 112 9.68 -7.41 -0.62
C LEU A 112 8.79 -6.67 -1.63
N GLY A 113 7.73 -6.01 -1.16
CA GLY A 113 6.73 -5.33 -2.00
C GLY A 113 5.44 -6.13 -2.17
N ALA A 114 4.31 -5.43 -2.21
CA ALA A 114 2.99 -6.06 -2.31
C ALA A 114 2.79 -6.83 -3.64
N ASN A 115 3.49 -6.46 -4.70
CA ASN A 115 3.46 -7.11 -6.00
C ASN A 115 4.25 -8.44 -6.07
N ARG A 116 4.98 -8.80 -5.01
CA ARG A 116 5.68 -10.08 -4.86
C ARG A 116 4.99 -11.03 -3.86
N THR A 117 3.77 -10.68 -3.43
CA THR A 117 2.93 -11.49 -2.55
C THR A 117 1.64 -11.88 -3.25
N LEU A 118 1.45 -13.17 -3.49
CA LEU A 118 0.26 -13.67 -4.16
C LEU A 118 -0.93 -13.82 -3.19
N VAL A 119 -2.08 -13.28 -3.56
CA VAL A 119 -3.34 -13.47 -2.81
C VAL A 119 -4.26 -14.42 -3.57
N LEU A 120 -4.68 -15.47 -2.85
CA LEU A 120 -5.64 -16.47 -3.34
C LEU A 120 -6.92 -16.46 -2.53
N VAL A 121 -8.01 -16.86 -3.16
CA VAL A 121 -9.27 -17.22 -2.50
C VAL A 121 -9.65 -18.65 -2.93
N ASN A 122 -9.76 -19.54 -1.96
CA ASN A 122 -9.97 -20.98 -2.20
C ASN A 122 -8.95 -21.56 -3.21
N GLY A 123 -7.67 -21.21 -3.09
CA GLY A 123 -6.60 -21.68 -3.96
C GLY A 123 -6.60 -21.12 -5.39
N LYS A 124 -7.48 -20.17 -5.73
CA LYS A 124 -7.53 -19.50 -7.04
C LYS A 124 -7.05 -18.05 -6.88
N ARG A 125 -6.25 -17.55 -7.84
CA ARG A 125 -5.74 -16.18 -7.86
C ARG A 125 -6.90 -15.18 -7.79
N TRP A 126 -6.87 -14.28 -6.81
CA TRP A 126 -7.89 -13.25 -6.68
C TRP A 126 -7.69 -12.14 -7.71
N VAL A 127 -8.76 -11.43 -8.05
CA VAL A 127 -8.73 -10.35 -9.02
C VAL A 127 -7.91 -9.17 -8.48
N GLY A 128 -7.04 -8.61 -9.32
CA GLY A 128 -6.21 -7.45 -8.97
C GLY A 128 -7.04 -6.19 -8.68
N GLY A 129 -6.48 -5.30 -7.89
CA GLY A 129 -7.07 -4.02 -7.57
C GLY A 129 -7.05 -3.02 -8.73
N ALA A 130 -7.68 -1.89 -8.54
CA ALA A 130 -7.83 -0.85 -9.56
C ALA A 130 -6.52 -0.15 -9.96
N GLY A 131 -5.44 -0.29 -9.19
CA GLY A 131 -4.13 0.30 -9.51
C GLY A 131 -3.42 -0.31 -10.74
N LEU A 132 -3.98 -1.36 -11.35
CA LEU A 132 -3.41 -2.09 -12.51
C LEU A 132 -2.00 -2.67 -12.27
N GLY A 133 -1.53 -2.66 -11.02
CA GLY A 133 -0.22 -3.17 -10.60
C GLY A 133 -0.19 -4.65 -10.24
N GLY A 134 -1.27 -5.40 -10.47
CA GLY A 134 -1.39 -6.81 -10.08
C GLY A 134 -1.66 -7.04 -8.59
N VAL A 135 -1.57 -6.01 -7.76
CA VAL A 135 -1.76 -6.08 -6.32
C VAL A 135 -3.25 -6.20 -5.97
N VAL A 136 -3.56 -7.03 -4.98
CA VAL A 136 -4.94 -7.25 -4.51
C VAL A 136 -5.29 -6.30 -3.38
N ASP A 137 -6.47 -5.67 -3.47
CA ASP A 137 -7.09 -4.99 -2.34
C ASP A 137 -7.81 -6.01 -1.45
N LEU A 138 -7.24 -6.28 -0.26
CA LEU A 138 -7.78 -7.25 0.69
C LEU A 138 -9.19 -6.86 1.21
N ASN A 139 -9.57 -5.59 1.13
CA ASN A 139 -10.91 -5.11 1.51
C ASN A 139 -12.01 -5.57 0.53
N THR A 140 -11.65 -6.12 -0.63
CA THR A 140 -12.60 -6.68 -1.60
C THR A 140 -13.07 -8.09 -1.24
N ILE A 141 -12.40 -8.75 -0.26
CA ILE A 141 -12.75 -10.09 0.20
C ILE A 141 -13.74 -9.99 1.37
N PRO A 142 -14.96 -10.56 1.27
CA PRO A 142 -15.95 -10.47 2.34
C PRO A 142 -15.51 -11.21 3.61
N THR A 143 -15.18 -10.51 4.69
CA THR A 143 -14.71 -11.11 5.96
C THR A 143 -15.73 -12.09 6.54
N ALA A 144 -17.04 -11.84 6.39
CA ALA A 144 -18.09 -12.72 6.84
C ALA A 144 -18.08 -14.11 6.16
N ALA A 145 -17.54 -14.19 4.94
CA ALA A 145 -17.41 -15.44 4.19
C ALA A 145 -16.16 -16.25 4.59
N VAL A 146 -15.21 -15.66 5.33
CA VAL A 146 -13.92 -16.29 5.64
C VAL A 146 -14.08 -17.38 6.70
N GLU A 147 -13.52 -18.55 6.43
CA GLU A 147 -13.38 -19.67 7.38
C GLU A 147 -12.01 -19.60 8.08
N ARG A 148 -10.95 -19.41 7.32
CA ARG A 148 -9.58 -19.26 7.81
C ARG A 148 -8.71 -18.55 6.77
N ILE A 149 -7.57 -18.05 7.22
CA ILE A 149 -6.54 -17.47 6.35
C ILE A 149 -5.28 -18.30 6.53
N GLU A 150 -4.74 -18.83 5.45
CA GLU A 150 -3.49 -19.58 5.41
C GLU A 150 -2.41 -18.72 4.75
N ILE A 151 -1.25 -18.61 5.39
CA ILE A 151 -0.13 -17.83 4.92
C ILE A 151 1.05 -18.76 4.73
N LEU A 152 1.44 -18.94 3.49
CA LEU A 152 2.62 -19.65 3.10
C LEU A 152 3.79 -18.68 3.08
N LYS A 153 4.74 -18.84 4.00
CA LYS A 153 5.89 -17.96 4.19
C LYS A 153 7.10 -18.43 3.35
N ASP A 154 6.88 -18.84 2.10
CA ASP A 154 7.90 -19.43 1.22
C ASP A 154 7.56 -19.18 -0.25
N GLY A 155 8.57 -19.24 -1.15
CA GLY A 155 8.38 -19.15 -2.58
C GLY A 155 7.48 -20.28 -3.12
N ALA A 156 6.50 -19.92 -3.96
CA ALA A 156 5.49 -20.84 -4.48
C ALA A 156 5.11 -20.61 -5.94
N SER A 157 5.94 -19.95 -6.73
CA SER A 157 5.66 -19.69 -8.14
C SER A 157 5.53 -20.97 -8.96
N THR A 158 6.21 -22.05 -8.59
CA THR A 158 6.07 -23.38 -9.22
C THR A 158 4.66 -23.99 -9.05
N ILE A 159 3.93 -23.62 -8.00
CA ILE A 159 2.59 -24.13 -7.71
C ILE A 159 1.50 -23.17 -8.22
N TYR A 160 1.70 -21.84 -8.10
CA TYR A 160 0.67 -20.84 -8.31
C TYR A 160 0.98 -19.84 -9.43
N GLY A 161 2.17 -19.90 -10.07
CA GLY A 161 2.62 -18.98 -11.11
C GLY A 161 3.21 -17.68 -10.53
N SER A 162 3.26 -16.63 -11.35
CA SER A 162 3.82 -15.32 -11.05
C SER A 162 3.39 -14.75 -9.68
N ASP A 163 4.21 -13.87 -9.10
CA ASP A 163 3.96 -13.05 -7.92
C ASP A 163 4.07 -13.77 -6.56
N ALA A 164 4.26 -15.10 -6.55
CA ALA A 164 4.42 -15.89 -5.33
C ALA A 164 5.90 -16.00 -4.90
N ILE A 165 6.63 -14.88 -4.88
CA ILE A 165 8.06 -14.81 -4.51
C ILE A 165 8.20 -14.74 -2.99
N ALA A 166 7.59 -13.73 -2.36
CA ALA A 166 7.66 -13.51 -0.92
C ALA A 166 6.80 -14.47 -0.11
N GLY A 167 5.80 -15.05 -0.76
CA GLY A 167 4.83 -15.97 -0.18
C GLY A 167 3.44 -15.86 -0.76
N VAL A 168 2.50 -16.59 -0.14
CA VAL A 168 1.10 -16.67 -0.57
C VAL A 168 0.17 -16.45 0.61
N VAL A 169 -0.83 -15.61 0.43
CA VAL A 169 -1.97 -15.46 1.35
C VAL A 169 -3.18 -16.12 0.71
N ASN A 170 -3.63 -17.24 1.26
CA ASN A 170 -4.79 -17.97 0.77
C ASN A 170 -5.97 -17.81 1.74
N VAL A 171 -7.00 -17.11 1.31
CA VAL A 171 -8.23 -16.91 2.08
C VAL A 171 -9.19 -18.04 1.75
N ILE A 172 -9.44 -18.91 2.71
CA ILE A 172 -10.38 -20.02 2.58
C ILE A 172 -11.75 -19.54 3.01
N LEU A 173 -12.70 -19.60 2.09
CA LEU A 173 -14.09 -19.24 2.36
C LEU A 173 -14.87 -20.41 2.94
N ARG A 174 -15.88 -20.10 3.74
CA ARG A 174 -16.85 -21.09 4.28
C ARG A 174 -17.48 -21.87 3.14
N GLN A 175 -17.56 -23.18 3.35
CA GLN A 175 -18.24 -24.12 2.48
C GLN A 175 -19.10 -25.06 3.35
N ASN A 176 -20.10 -25.65 2.81
CA ASN A 176 -20.95 -26.65 3.51
C ASN A 176 -21.51 -26.14 4.85
N TYR A 177 -21.90 -24.86 4.91
CA TYR A 177 -22.50 -24.28 6.11
C TYR A 177 -23.96 -24.64 6.21
N GLU A 178 -24.40 -25.13 7.40
CA GLU A 178 -25.80 -25.43 7.73
C GLU A 178 -26.27 -24.52 8.85
N GLY A 179 -27.49 -24.01 8.73
CA GLY A 179 -28.10 -23.10 9.70
C GLY A 179 -28.04 -21.65 9.27
N ALA A 180 -28.26 -20.75 10.21
CA ALA A 180 -28.19 -19.32 9.99
C ALA A 180 -27.36 -18.64 11.09
N GLU A 181 -26.63 -17.61 10.74
CA GLU A 181 -25.80 -16.80 11.65
C GLU A 181 -25.99 -15.32 11.33
N ALA A 182 -26.23 -14.51 12.37
CA ALA A 182 -26.28 -13.07 12.28
C ALA A 182 -25.24 -12.45 13.21
N ASN A 183 -24.46 -11.50 12.71
CA ASN A 183 -23.47 -10.75 13.47
C ASN A 183 -23.80 -9.27 13.47
N ALA A 184 -23.58 -8.61 14.62
CA ALA A 184 -23.60 -7.17 14.77
C ALA A 184 -22.35 -6.73 15.53
N TYR A 185 -21.69 -5.69 15.03
CA TYR A 185 -20.47 -5.14 15.61
C TYR A 185 -20.56 -3.63 15.65
N VAL A 186 -20.11 -3.03 16.75
CA VAL A 186 -19.95 -1.58 16.91
C VAL A 186 -18.67 -1.30 17.68
N GLY A 187 -17.97 -0.22 17.32
CA GLY A 187 -16.78 0.22 18.04
C GLY A 187 -16.50 1.69 17.80
N THR A 188 -15.62 2.26 18.64
CA THR A 188 -15.21 3.67 18.56
C THR A 188 -13.89 3.87 19.30
N TYR A 189 -13.11 4.88 18.86
CA TYR A 189 -11.92 5.31 19.61
C TYR A 189 -12.30 6.03 20.92
N ASP A 190 -11.33 6.12 21.83
CA ASP A 190 -11.51 6.74 23.15
C ASP A 190 -11.90 8.23 23.05
N ASP A 191 -11.42 8.93 22.04
CA ASP A 191 -11.77 10.31 21.72
C ASP A 191 -13.20 10.49 21.20
N GLY A 192 -13.93 9.38 20.91
CA GLY A 192 -15.32 9.38 20.48
C GLY A 192 -15.53 9.58 18.98
N ASP A 193 -14.49 9.37 18.19
CA ASP A 193 -14.47 9.41 16.72
C ASP A 193 -14.16 8.03 16.11
N GLY A 194 -13.98 7.96 14.79
CA GLY A 194 -13.67 6.72 14.08
C GLY A 194 -14.68 5.61 14.37
N TYR A 195 -15.97 5.97 14.48
CA TYR A 195 -17.02 5.00 14.73
C TYR A 195 -17.05 3.93 13.64
N ARG A 196 -17.09 2.65 14.07
CA ARG A 196 -17.14 1.50 13.18
C ARG A 196 -18.37 0.66 13.48
N GLU A 197 -19.12 0.30 12.45
CA GLU A 197 -20.24 -0.63 12.54
C GLU A 197 -20.15 -1.71 11.47
N ALA A 198 -20.52 -2.95 11.82
CA ALA A 198 -20.59 -4.02 10.86
C ALA A 198 -21.79 -4.93 11.18
N PHE A 199 -22.46 -5.38 10.13
CA PHE A 199 -23.58 -6.31 10.18
C PHE A 199 -23.40 -7.35 9.10
N ASP A 200 -23.56 -8.62 9.44
CA ASP A 200 -23.61 -9.68 8.46
C ASP A 200 -24.66 -10.74 8.81
N PHE A 201 -25.16 -11.38 7.76
CA PHE A 201 -26.06 -12.51 7.87
C PHE A 201 -25.63 -13.58 6.88
N THR A 202 -25.49 -14.81 7.37
CA THR A 202 -25.16 -15.98 6.55
C THR A 202 -26.19 -17.06 6.81
N VAL A 203 -26.69 -17.69 5.75
CA VAL A 203 -27.57 -18.83 5.80
C VAL A 203 -27.07 -19.90 4.86
N GLY A 204 -27.17 -21.16 5.29
CA GLY A 204 -26.79 -22.29 4.47
C GLY A 204 -27.67 -23.51 4.74
N ALA A 205 -27.75 -24.35 3.76
CA ALA A 205 -28.44 -25.63 3.84
C ALA A 205 -27.67 -26.69 3.04
N ALA A 206 -27.71 -27.91 3.53
CA ALA A 206 -27.11 -29.06 2.88
C ALA A 206 -28.10 -30.22 2.77
N SER A 207 -27.87 -31.07 1.80
CA SER A 207 -28.49 -32.37 1.64
C SER A 207 -27.44 -33.36 1.15
N ASP A 208 -27.82 -34.64 1.03
CA ASP A 208 -26.92 -35.69 0.55
C ASP A 208 -26.33 -35.40 -0.84
N ARG A 209 -26.92 -34.51 -1.64
CA ARG A 209 -26.55 -34.25 -3.02
C ARG A 209 -26.19 -32.77 -3.33
N TRP A 210 -26.44 -31.86 -2.45
CA TRP A 210 -26.15 -30.45 -2.70
C TRP A 210 -25.91 -29.69 -1.41
N THR A 211 -25.08 -28.66 -1.51
CA THR A 211 -24.91 -27.64 -0.50
C THR A 211 -25.15 -26.27 -1.12
N ALA A 212 -25.73 -25.36 -0.36
CA ALA A 212 -25.88 -23.97 -0.78
C ALA A 212 -25.73 -23.05 0.43
N MET A 213 -24.95 -22.00 0.28
CA MET A 213 -24.75 -20.97 1.28
C MET A 213 -24.89 -19.60 0.60
N PHE A 214 -25.52 -18.68 1.32
CA PHE A 214 -25.65 -17.29 0.91
C PHE A 214 -25.36 -16.39 2.10
N GLY A 215 -24.70 -15.25 1.85
CA GLY A 215 -24.47 -14.26 2.89
C GLY A 215 -24.41 -12.85 2.34
N ILE A 216 -24.73 -11.91 3.22
CA ILE A 216 -24.62 -10.48 3.01
C ILE A 216 -23.81 -9.87 4.14
N ALA A 217 -23.03 -8.85 3.84
CA ALA A 217 -22.26 -8.12 4.86
C ALA A 217 -22.25 -6.62 4.54
N TYR A 218 -22.27 -5.83 5.60
CA TYR A 218 -22.13 -4.38 5.58
C TYR A 218 -21.10 -3.98 6.62
N VAL A 219 -20.17 -3.12 6.25
CA VAL A 219 -19.19 -2.52 7.16
C VAL A 219 -19.10 -1.04 6.85
N LYS A 220 -19.13 -0.20 7.87
CA LYS A 220 -18.88 1.24 7.76
C LYS A 220 -17.86 1.66 8.82
N GLU A 221 -16.91 2.45 8.41
CA GLU A 221 -15.88 3.07 9.25
C GLU A 221 -15.88 4.57 8.99
N GLU A 222 -16.04 5.37 10.05
CA GLU A 222 -16.01 6.83 9.98
C GLU A 222 -14.58 7.35 10.07
N PRO A 223 -14.29 8.54 9.52
CA PRO A 223 -12.93 9.08 9.49
C PRO A 223 -12.47 9.54 10.88
N VAL A 224 -11.15 9.64 11.03
CA VAL A 224 -10.48 10.43 12.07
C VAL A 224 -9.65 11.51 11.38
N LEU A 225 -9.76 12.75 11.85
CA LEU A 225 -8.94 13.86 11.35
C LEU A 225 -7.55 13.86 11.97
N ALA A 226 -6.55 14.24 11.20
CA ALA A 226 -5.17 14.38 11.68
C ALA A 226 -5.06 15.47 12.76
N GLY A 227 -5.91 16.51 12.71
CA GLY A 227 -6.01 17.56 13.71
C GLY A 227 -6.43 17.07 15.10
N ASP A 228 -7.10 15.93 15.19
CA ASP A 228 -7.64 15.37 16.43
C ASP A 228 -6.62 14.55 17.22
N ARG A 229 -5.41 14.34 16.69
CA ARG A 229 -4.34 13.59 17.37
C ARG A 229 -3.05 14.40 17.47
N ARG A 230 -2.40 14.32 18.63
CA ARG A 230 -1.19 15.10 18.92
C ARG A 230 -0.05 14.79 17.96
N ILE A 231 0.06 13.54 17.48
CA ILE A 231 1.17 13.12 16.62
C ILE A 231 0.99 13.54 15.16
N SER A 232 -0.22 13.93 14.74
CA SER A 232 -0.56 14.22 13.33
C SER A 232 -1.12 15.63 13.09
N LYS A 233 -1.34 16.43 14.13
CA LYS A 233 -1.89 17.80 13.98
C LYS A 233 -0.91 18.83 13.42
N GLU A 234 0.36 18.49 13.32
CA GLU A 234 1.46 19.30 12.78
C GLU A 234 2.11 18.56 11.61
N PRO A 235 2.72 19.25 10.62
CA PRO A 235 3.38 18.59 9.49
C PRO A 235 4.48 17.62 9.93
N VAL A 236 5.28 18.02 10.93
CA VAL A 236 6.18 17.17 11.71
C VAL A 236 5.89 17.43 13.19
N ALA A 237 5.53 16.38 13.91
CA ALA A 237 5.11 16.49 15.30
C ALA A 237 6.21 17.09 16.18
N GLY A 238 5.88 18.16 16.94
CA GLY A 238 6.80 18.86 17.81
C GLY A 238 7.48 20.08 17.18
N THR A 239 7.28 20.34 15.88
CA THR A 239 7.88 21.50 15.17
C THR A 239 6.89 22.64 14.94
N GLY A 240 5.66 22.51 15.43
CA GLY A 240 4.60 23.49 15.16
C GLY A 240 4.30 23.59 13.65
N ASN A 241 4.34 24.81 13.12
CA ASN A 241 4.06 25.03 11.70
C ASN A 241 5.32 25.06 10.81
N PHE A 242 6.51 24.84 11.35
CA PHE A 242 7.77 25.10 10.65
C PHE A 242 7.86 24.36 9.30
N PHE A 243 7.54 23.08 9.26
CA PHE A 243 7.52 22.27 8.03
C PHE A 243 6.19 22.38 7.26
N GLY A 244 5.41 23.44 7.51
CA GLY A 244 4.20 23.73 6.79
C GLY A 244 4.45 24.11 5.32
N SER A 245 3.37 24.14 4.55
CA SER A 245 3.42 24.48 3.13
C SER A 245 3.77 25.95 2.91
N SER A 246 4.71 26.22 2.02
CA SER A 246 5.05 27.58 1.58
C SER A 246 3.95 28.23 0.72
N THR A 247 2.92 27.48 0.32
CA THR A 247 1.73 27.96 -0.35
C THR A 247 0.66 28.28 0.69
N VAL A 248 0.58 29.55 1.06
CA VAL A 248 -0.27 30.04 2.16
C VAL A 248 -1.62 30.61 1.63
N PRO A 249 -2.65 30.74 2.50
CA PRO A 249 -3.95 31.33 2.10
C PRO A 249 -3.87 32.78 1.64
N ASN A 250 -2.95 33.57 2.19
CA ASN A 250 -2.71 34.97 1.79
C ASN A 250 -1.81 35.09 0.54
N GLY A 251 -1.39 33.97 -0.02
CA GLY A 251 -0.61 33.88 -1.25
C GLY A 251 0.87 34.23 -1.12
N ARG A 252 1.63 33.79 -2.10
CA ARG A 252 3.05 34.10 -2.31
C ARG A 252 3.24 34.51 -3.75
N PHE A 253 3.64 35.75 -3.97
CA PHE A 253 3.64 36.38 -5.29
C PHE A 253 4.98 37.05 -5.62
N ALA A 254 5.21 37.22 -6.94
CA ALA A 254 6.29 38.07 -7.43
C ALA A 254 5.90 38.71 -8.77
N LEU A 255 6.48 39.87 -9.07
CA LEU A 255 6.23 40.64 -10.30
C LEU A 255 7.35 40.39 -11.32
N CYS A 256 6.96 40.23 -12.59
CA CYS A 256 7.87 40.26 -13.74
C CYS A 256 7.76 41.59 -14.44
N ASN A 257 8.77 42.45 -14.30
CA ASN A 257 8.86 43.74 -14.99
C ASN A 257 9.52 43.62 -16.36
N GLY A 258 9.90 42.40 -16.78
CA GLY A 258 10.40 42.06 -18.10
C GLY A 258 9.44 41.21 -18.91
N SER A 259 9.94 40.47 -19.90
CA SER A 259 9.12 39.49 -20.63
C SER A 259 9.04 38.20 -19.85
N PHE A 260 7.87 37.61 -19.77
CA PHE A 260 7.64 36.32 -19.16
C PHE A 260 7.69 35.21 -20.22
N ASP A 261 8.52 34.19 -20.02
CA ASP A 261 8.57 33.01 -20.86
C ASP A 261 7.62 31.94 -20.32
N PRO A 262 6.50 31.66 -21.00
CA PRO A 262 5.52 30.67 -20.52
C PRO A 262 6.01 29.21 -20.70
N ILE A 263 7.00 28.93 -21.53
CA ILE A 263 7.52 27.58 -21.77
C ILE A 263 8.33 27.11 -20.54
N PHE A 264 9.21 27.99 -20.08
CA PHE A 264 10.08 27.69 -18.92
C PHE A 264 9.50 28.21 -17.60
N GLY A 265 8.46 29.07 -17.63
CA GLY A 265 7.91 29.71 -16.44
C GLY A 265 8.89 30.71 -15.80
N THR A 266 9.66 31.44 -16.62
CA THR A 266 10.70 32.34 -16.14
C THR A 266 10.50 33.77 -16.59
N CYS A 267 10.91 34.72 -15.77
CA CYS A 267 10.97 36.14 -16.12
C CYS A 267 12.35 36.48 -16.68
N SER A 268 12.42 37.30 -17.74
CA SER A 268 13.69 37.73 -18.37
C SER A 268 14.56 38.63 -17.48
N VAL A 269 14.01 39.10 -16.37
CA VAL A 269 14.68 39.89 -15.34
C VAL A 269 14.37 39.29 -13.97
N ALA A 270 15.16 39.64 -12.94
CA ALA A 270 14.87 39.21 -11.58
C ALA A 270 13.44 39.60 -11.16
N GLU A 271 12.71 38.66 -10.56
CA GLU A 271 11.38 38.91 -10.02
C GLU A 271 11.42 39.88 -8.85
N THR A 272 10.46 40.77 -8.76
CA THR A 272 10.49 41.87 -7.79
C THR A 272 9.23 41.91 -6.93
N ARG A 273 9.32 42.63 -5.85
CA ARG A 273 8.22 43.06 -4.97
C ARG A 273 7.58 44.35 -5.50
N PRO A 274 6.45 44.79 -4.94
CA PRO A 274 5.81 46.07 -5.32
C PRO A 274 6.68 47.30 -5.11
N ASP A 275 7.67 47.27 -4.19
CA ASP A 275 8.61 48.37 -3.95
C ASP A 275 9.80 48.40 -4.95
N GLY A 276 9.83 47.47 -5.89
CA GLY A 276 10.89 47.31 -6.88
C GLY A 276 12.10 46.49 -6.41
N SER A 277 12.19 46.09 -5.13
CA SER A 277 13.26 45.23 -4.65
C SER A 277 13.08 43.79 -5.13
N VAL A 278 14.18 43.07 -5.33
CA VAL A 278 14.15 41.64 -5.73
C VAL A 278 13.54 40.80 -4.61
N GLY A 279 12.63 39.89 -4.95
CA GLY A 279 12.04 38.93 -4.03
C GLY A 279 10.51 38.79 -4.17
N GLN A 280 9.89 38.26 -3.12
CA GLN A 280 8.52 37.83 -3.08
C GLN A 280 7.72 38.58 -2.01
N PHE A 281 6.41 38.66 -2.19
CA PHE A 281 5.48 39.33 -1.28
C PHE A 281 4.24 38.47 -1.01
N THR A 282 3.55 38.82 0.05
CA THR A 282 2.28 38.17 0.48
C THR A 282 1.26 39.24 0.84
N TYR A 283 -0.03 38.88 0.86
CA TYR A 283 -1.08 39.79 1.34
C TYR A 283 -0.94 40.00 2.85
N ASN A 284 -1.15 41.23 3.30
CA ASN A 284 -0.82 41.69 4.66
C ASN A 284 -2.05 41.73 5.59
N ASP A 285 -3.02 40.96 5.41
CA ASP A 285 -4.18 40.74 6.28
C ASP A 285 -4.49 41.85 7.31
N GLY A 286 -4.44 43.11 6.90
CA GLY A 286 -4.79 44.27 7.70
C GLY A 286 -3.76 44.75 8.75
N GLN A 287 -2.58 44.12 8.82
CA GLN A 287 -1.50 44.59 9.69
C GLN A 287 -0.76 45.77 9.03
N SER A 288 -0.60 46.87 9.73
CA SER A 288 0.22 48.04 9.33
C SER A 288 -0.19 48.89 8.10
N GLY A 289 -1.45 48.85 7.63
CA GLY A 289 -1.98 49.84 6.65
C GLY A 289 -1.56 49.65 5.18
N ALA A 290 -0.70 48.70 4.85
CA ALA A 290 -0.36 48.29 3.51
C ALA A 290 -1.04 46.96 3.14
N ASN A 291 -1.57 46.84 1.91
CA ASN A 291 -2.23 45.62 1.47
C ASN A 291 -1.25 44.45 1.24
N TRP A 292 0.04 44.68 1.10
CA TRP A 292 1.08 43.69 0.87
C TRP A 292 2.33 43.96 1.69
N ARG A 293 3.03 42.92 2.09
CA ARG A 293 4.29 42.94 2.77
C ARG A 293 5.31 41.96 2.15
N ASN A 294 6.55 42.11 2.48
CA ASN A 294 7.58 41.15 2.15
C ASN A 294 7.24 39.79 2.79
N ARG A 295 7.45 38.71 2.05
CA ARG A 295 7.35 37.36 2.57
C ARG A 295 8.53 37.05 3.49
N THR A 296 8.28 36.34 4.59
CA THR A 296 9.31 35.79 5.52
C THR A 296 9.29 34.27 5.50
N GLY A 297 10.27 33.63 6.16
CA GLY A 297 10.31 32.19 6.37
C GLY A 297 9.10 31.64 7.13
N ASP A 298 8.57 32.45 8.09
CA ASP A 298 7.44 32.08 8.95
C ASP A 298 6.08 32.07 8.22
N ASP A 299 6.03 32.54 6.96
CA ASP A 299 4.83 32.47 6.13
C ASP A 299 4.63 31.05 5.60
N VAL A 300 4.19 30.15 6.47
CA VAL A 300 3.88 28.75 6.18
C VAL A 300 2.47 28.39 6.63
N TYR A 301 1.87 27.41 6.00
CA TYR A 301 0.52 26.94 6.29
C TYR A 301 0.56 25.51 6.84
N ASN A 302 0.01 25.31 8.02
CA ASN A 302 -0.18 23.97 8.56
C ASN A 302 -1.37 23.30 7.86
N PHE A 303 -1.06 22.36 6.98
CA PHE A 303 -2.04 21.59 6.20
C PHE A 303 -2.51 20.32 6.92
N ALA A 304 -1.79 19.88 7.95
CA ALA A 304 -1.99 18.58 8.57
C ALA A 304 -3.38 18.41 9.21
N PRO A 305 -3.92 19.41 9.96
CA PRO A 305 -5.22 19.25 10.61
C PRO A 305 -6.39 18.98 9.68
N ASP A 306 -6.30 19.43 8.43
CA ASP A 306 -7.37 19.29 7.44
C ASP A 306 -7.40 17.91 6.75
N ASN A 307 -6.36 17.10 6.98
CA ASN A 307 -6.22 15.77 6.37
C ASN A 307 -6.94 14.70 7.20
N TYR A 308 -7.36 13.59 6.57
CA TYR A 308 -7.70 12.39 7.32
C TYR A 308 -6.44 11.72 7.87
N LEU A 309 -6.53 11.23 9.12
CA LEU A 309 -5.61 10.30 9.75
C LEU A 309 -6.05 8.86 9.50
N LEU A 310 -7.36 8.61 9.60
CA LEU A 310 -8.00 7.36 9.22
C LEU A 310 -9.02 7.68 8.13
N THR A 311 -8.87 7.05 6.97
CA THR A 311 -9.76 7.24 5.83
C THR A 311 -11.09 6.51 6.04
N PRO A 312 -12.25 7.13 5.77
CA PRO A 312 -13.54 6.47 5.90
C PRO A 312 -13.71 5.39 4.85
N GLN A 313 -14.41 4.31 5.22
CA GLN A 313 -14.77 3.23 4.31
C GLN A 313 -16.20 2.76 4.54
N GLU A 314 -16.90 2.43 3.45
CA GLU A 314 -18.16 1.71 3.47
C GLU A 314 -18.06 0.52 2.51
N ARG A 315 -18.39 -0.68 3.01
CA ARG A 315 -18.33 -1.92 2.22
C ARG A 315 -19.65 -2.65 2.28
N ARG A 316 -20.11 -3.11 1.13
CA ARG A 316 -21.33 -3.91 0.97
C ARG A 316 -20.97 -5.16 0.18
N SER A 317 -21.15 -6.31 0.78
CA SER A 317 -20.73 -7.58 0.18
C SER A 317 -21.90 -8.54 0.06
N LEU A 318 -21.92 -9.27 -1.05
CA LEU A 318 -22.74 -10.44 -1.27
C LEU A 318 -21.83 -11.62 -1.57
N PHE A 319 -22.09 -12.77 -0.99
CA PHE A 319 -21.35 -13.98 -1.31
C PHE A 319 -22.28 -15.19 -1.33
N ALA A 320 -21.97 -16.11 -2.21
CA ALA A 320 -22.69 -17.38 -2.32
C ALA A 320 -21.69 -18.49 -2.69
N ALA A 321 -21.88 -19.64 -2.10
CA ALA A 321 -21.14 -20.85 -2.45
C ALA A 321 -22.12 -22.02 -2.52
N GLY A 322 -21.85 -22.96 -3.42
CA GLY A 322 -22.68 -24.15 -3.54
C GLY A 322 -22.01 -25.28 -4.28
N SER A 323 -22.47 -26.48 -4.00
CA SER A 323 -22.08 -27.69 -4.73
C SER A 323 -23.29 -28.54 -5.08
N LEU A 324 -23.21 -29.30 -6.15
CA LEU A 324 -24.25 -30.23 -6.60
C LEU A 324 -23.60 -31.51 -7.11
N ASP A 325 -23.88 -32.63 -6.46
CA ASP A 325 -23.49 -33.95 -6.95
C ASP A 325 -24.43 -34.37 -8.07
N ILE A 326 -23.92 -34.27 -9.31
CA ILE A 326 -24.65 -34.66 -10.53
C ILE A 326 -24.72 -36.18 -10.60
N SER A 327 -23.61 -36.85 -10.25
CA SER A 327 -23.49 -38.28 -10.07
C SER A 327 -22.51 -38.60 -8.94
N GLU A 328 -22.31 -39.88 -8.60
CA GLU A 328 -21.32 -40.30 -7.59
C GLU A 328 -19.89 -39.83 -7.88
N ASN A 329 -19.54 -39.65 -9.16
CA ASN A 329 -18.19 -39.31 -9.62
C ASN A 329 -18.11 -37.93 -10.31
N LEU A 330 -19.19 -37.11 -10.22
CA LEU A 330 -19.21 -35.78 -10.84
C LEU A 330 -19.97 -34.77 -9.96
N ARG A 331 -19.25 -33.76 -9.53
CA ARG A 331 -19.75 -32.63 -8.71
C ARG A 331 -19.57 -31.33 -9.46
N PHE A 332 -20.57 -30.48 -9.46
CA PHE A 332 -20.47 -29.08 -9.84
C PHE A 332 -20.22 -28.22 -8.58
N ARG A 333 -19.29 -27.28 -8.65
CA ARG A 333 -19.02 -26.27 -7.60
C ARG A 333 -19.10 -24.86 -8.13
N THR A 334 -19.59 -23.96 -7.31
CA THR A 334 -19.62 -22.52 -7.61
C THR A 334 -19.33 -21.68 -6.39
N THR A 335 -18.62 -20.57 -6.61
CA THR A 335 -18.44 -19.49 -5.63
C THR A 335 -18.65 -18.18 -6.35
N LEU A 336 -19.51 -17.32 -5.80
CA LEU A 336 -19.82 -16.01 -6.33
C LEU A 336 -19.60 -14.97 -5.24
N THR A 337 -18.91 -13.89 -5.55
CA THR A 337 -18.71 -12.76 -4.65
C THR A 337 -18.94 -11.46 -5.38
N TYR A 338 -19.60 -10.52 -4.70
CA TYR A 338 -19.69 -9.13 -5.11
C TYR A 338 -19.39 -8.26 -3.91
N ASN A 339 -18.53 -7.28 -4.11
CA ASN A 339 -18.19 -6.29 -3.11
C ASN A 339 -18.26 -4.90 -3.73
N ASN A 340 -18.99 -3.97 -3.10
CA ASN A 340 -18.91 -2.55 -3.37
C ASN A 340 -18.19 -1.87 -2.21
N ARG A 341 -17.06 -1.23 -2.47
CA ARG A 341 -16.29 -0.45 -1.50
C ARG A 341 -16.32 1.02 -1.88
N ARG A 342 -16.69 1.86 -0.91
CA ARG A 342 -16.57 3.32 -1.00
C ARG A 342 -15.54 3.79 0.01
N SER A 343 -14.66 4.68 -0.43
CA SER A 343 -13.63 5.29 0.41
C SER A 343 -13.43 6.74 0.00
N GLU A 344 -12.83 7.53 0.89
CA GLU A 344 -12.49 8.91 0.64
C GLU A 344 -11.14 9.24 1.26
N GLN A 345 -10.30 9.98 0.55
CA GLN A 345 -9.15 10.68 1.09
C GLN A 345 -9.46 12.17 1.09
N LEU A 346 -9.10 12.84 2.17
CA LEU A 346 -9.26 14.28 2.32
C LEU A 346 -7.91 14.92 2.57
N LEU A 347 -7.51 15.79 1.69
CA LEU A 347 -6.32 16.63 1.83
C LEU A 347 -6.72 18.09 2.01
N ALA A 348 -5.86 18.87 2.62
CA ALA A 348 -6.02 20.32 2.72
C ALA A 348 -6.30 20.95 1.34
N ALA A 349 -6.92 22.11 1.34
CA ALA A 349 -7.33 22.85 0.14
C ALA A 349 -6.22 22.94 -0.92
N MET A 350 -6.61 23.05 -2.18
CA MET A 350 -5.70 23.03 -3.35
C MET A 350 -4.63 24.12 -3.27
N PRO A 351 -3.34 23.78 -3.34
CA PRO A 351 -2.27 24.76 -3.57
C PRO A 351 -2.25 25.15 -5.03
N ILE A 352 -2.80 26.31 -5.38
CA ILE A 352 -2.69 26.87 -6.74
C ILE A 352 -1.26 27.36 -6.94
N VAL A 353 -0.51 26.72 -7.83
CA VAL A 353 0.87 27.09 -8.19
C VAL A 353 0.94 27.37 -9.70
N LEU A 354 1.17 28.62 -10.07
CA LEU A 354 1.12 29.08 -11.47
C LEU A 354 2.35 29.92 -11.82
N GLY A 355 2.61 30.06 -13.13
CA GLY A 355 3.69 30.89 -13.68
C GLY A 355 5.07 30.37 -13.26
N SER A 356 5.89 31.23 -12.67
CA SER A 356 7.22 30.90 -12.14
C SER A 356 7.19 30.25 -10.74
N GLY A 357 6.01 29.87 -10.25
CA GLY A 357 5.87 29.17 -8.97
C GLY A 357 6.63 27.83 -9.02
N PRO A 358 7.52 27.54 -8.04
CA PRO A 358 8.23 26.27 -8.01
C PRO A 358 7.27 25.09 -7.96
N GLY A 359 7.53 24.06 -8.77
CA GLY A 359 6.63 22.92 -8.90
C GLY A 359 5.42 23.13 -9.81
N ALA A 360 5.31 24.28 -10.50
CA ALA A 360 4.26 24.45 -11.51
C ALA A 360 4.47 23.46 -12.67
N GLY A 361 3.43 22.69 -13.01
CA GLY A 361 3.40 21.80 -14.16
C GLY A 361 3.50 22.56 -15.50
N LEU A 362 3.59 21.84 -16.61
CA LEU A 362 3.78 22.46 -17.94
C LEU A 362 2.67 23.46 -18.30
N GLN A 363 1.41 23.10 -18.07
CA GLN A 363 0.28 24.00 -18.36
C GLN A 363 0.11 25.11 -17.31
N PRO A 364 0.23 24.86 -15.99
CA PRO A 364 0.25 25.88 -14.96
C PRO A 364 1.30 27.00 -15.19
N ARG A 365 2.50 26.68 -15.70
CA ARG A 365 3.53 27.68 -16.06
C ARG A 365 3.05 28.73 -17.03
N THR A 366 2.11 28.41 -17.89
CA THR A 366 1.60 29.33 -18.92
C THR A 366 0.59 30.36 -18.38
N VAL A 367 0.20 30.26 -17.10
CA VAL A 367 -0.85 31.10 -16.50
C VAL A 367 -0.22 32.10 -15.54
N THR A 368 -0.47 33.38 -15.78
CA THR A 368 -0.01 34.54 -14.97
C THR A 368 -1.20 35.46 -14.72
N ILE A 369 -1.07 36.42 -13.77
CA ILE A 369 -2.08 37.48 -13.65
C ILE A 369 -1.67 38.64 -14.53
N SER A 370 -2.57 39.01 -15.45
CA SER A 370 -2.38 40.11 -16.40
C SER A 370 -2.17 41.45 -15.67
N PRO A 371 -1.30 42.34 -16.19
CA PRO A 371 -1.26 43.74 -15.71
C PRO A 371 -2.58 44.47 -15.87
N ASP A 372 -3.43 44.04 -16.82
CA ASP A 372 -4.76 44.62 -17.09
C ASP A 372 -5.89 43.89 -16.34
N SER A 373 -5.59 43.00 -15.39
CA SER A 373 -6.60 42.44 -14.50
C SER A 373 -7.06 43.50 -13.50
N MET A 374 -8.37 43.65 -13.31
CA MET A 374 -8.93 44.60 -12.36
C MET A 374 -8.50 44.37 -10.90
N TYR A 375 -8.02 43.18 -10.57
CA TYR A 375 -7.50 42.86 -9.26
C TYR A 375 -5.98 43.04 -9.15
N ASN A 376 -5.29 43.40 -10.24
CA ASN A 376 -3.84 43.62 -10.26
C ASN A 376 -3.53 45.16 -10.18
N PRO A 377 -3.14 45.68 -9.00
CA PRO A 377 -2.87 47.13 -8.85
C PRO A 377 -1.46 47.53 -9.28
N PHE A 378 -0.61 46.59 -9.71
CA PHE A 378 0.81 46.83 -9.92
C PHE A 378 1.15 47.28 -11.34
N GLY A 379 0.25 47.06 -12.31
CA GLY A 379 0.53 47.35 -13.72
C GLY A 379 1.66 46.54 -14.35
N ALA A 380 2.09 45.46 -13.68
CA ALA A 380 3.09 44.52 -14.11
C ALA A 380 2.53 43.09 -14.05
N THR A 381 3.08 42.19 -14.85
CA THR A 381 2.66 40.78 -14.80
C THR A 381 3.01 40.16 -13.42
N VAL A 382 2.02 39.59 -12.73
CA VAL A 382 2.30 38.72 -11.58
C VAL A 382 2.68 37.36 -12.12
N SER A 383 3.99 37.09 -12.10
CA SER A 383 4.56 35.86 -12.70
C SER A 383 4.59 34.69 -11.75
N ARG A 384 4.86 34.93 -10.46
CA ARG A 384 4.81 33.90 -9.42
C ARG A 384 3.49 33.98 -8.69
N ILE A 385 2.77 32.88 -8.67
CA ILE A 385 1.49 32.76 -7.98
C ILE A 385 1.48 31.43 -7.23
N GLN A 386 1.46 31.52 -5.90
CA GLN A 386 1.27 30.38 -5.01
C GLN A 386 0.20 30.78 -3.99
N ARG A 387 -0.98 30.16 -4.05
CA ARG A 387 -2.08 30.48 -3.15
C ARG A 387 -2.82 29.21 -2.73
N ARG A 388 -2.98 29.02 -1.42
CA ARG A 388 -3.85 28.00 -0.87
C ARG A 388 -5.30 28.46 -0.98
N ALA A 389 -6.10 27.74 -1.77
CA ALA A 389 -7.50 28.10 -2.02
C ALA A 389 -8.41 27.51 -0.92
N VAL A 390 -8.28 28.02 0.32
CA VAL A 390 -9.05 27.53 1.48
C VAL A 390 -10.56 27.66 1.31
N GLU A 391 -10.99 28.53 0.39
CA GLU A 391 -12.38 28.75 0.02
C GLU A 391 -13.05 27.54 -0.68
N THR A 392 -12.27 26.59 -1.21
CA THR A 392 -12.81 25.35 -1.79
C THR A 392 -13.15 24.30 -0.73
N GLY A 393 -12.70 24.48 0.52
CA GLY A 393 -12.58 23.39 1.48
C GLY A 393 -11.43 22.45 1.10
N GLY A 394 -11.40 21.24 1.66
CA GLY A 394 -10.39 20.24 1.33
C GLY A 394 -10.50 19.71 -0.10
N ARG A 395 -9.42 19.06 -0.55
CA ARG A 395 -9.45 18.22 -1.76
C ARG A 395 -9.94 16.84 -1.37
N SER A 396 -11.10 16.45 -1.88
CA SER A 396 -11.70 15.13 -1.63
C SER A 396 -11.49 14.23 -2.85
N PHE A 397 -11.02 13.02 -2.59
CA PHE A 397 -10.87 11.95 -3.59
C PHE A 397 -11.78 10.80 -3.15
N ARG A 398 -12.93 10.67 -3.79
CA ARG A 398 -13.94 9.66 -3.46
C ARG A 398 -13.90 8.55 -4.48
N GLN A 399 -13.70 7.32 -4.01
CA GLN A 399 -13.73 6.11 -4.82
C GLN A 399 -15.02 5.33 -4.59
N ASP A 400 -15.60 4.81 -5.67
CA ASP A 400 -16.69 3.82 -5.68
C ASP A 400 -16.19 2.63 -6.51
N ILE A 401 -15.95 1.49 -5.83
CA ILE A 401 -15.24 0.34 -6.39
C ILE A 401 -16.16 -0.88 -6.33
N ASP A 402 -16.47 -1.43 -7.49
CA ASP A 402 -17.21 -2.67 -7.65
C ASP A 402 -16.24 -3.81 -7.98
N THR A 403 -16.21 -4.85 -7.14
CA THR A 403 -15.45 -6.07 -7.38
C THR A 403 -16.40 -7.25 -7.51
N PHE A 404 -16.33 -7.94 -8.61
CA PHE A 404 -17.08 -9.17 -8.88
C PHE A 404 -16.11 -10.31 -9.15
N ALA A 405 -16.35 -11.46 -8.49
CA ALA A 405 -15.62 -12.68 -8.79
C ALA A 405 -16.56 -13.88 -8.81
N ALA A 406 -16.36 -14.75 -9.81
CA ALA A 406 -17.13 -15.98 -10.00
C ALA A 406 -16.17 -17.13 -10.32
N ASN A 407 -16.27 -18.22 -9.58
CA ASN A 407 -15.59 -19.48 -9.89
C ASN A 407 -16.66 -20.55 -10.15
N LEU A 408 -16.60 -21.16 -11.32
CA LEU A 408 -17.50 -22.22 -11.77
C LEU A 408 -16.64 -23.43 -12.16
N GLY A 409 -16.85 -24.57 -11.55
CA GLY A 409 -16.03 -25.74 -11.80
C GLY A 409 -16.76 -27.05 -11.68
N PHE A 410 -16.24 -28.05 -12.36
CA PHE A 410 -16.60 -29.44 -12.19
C PHE A 410 -15.41 -30.16 -11.56
N GLU A 411 -15.70 -31.06 -10.64
CA GLU A 411 -14.74 -31.98 -10.07
C GLU A 411 -15.29 -33.38 -10.04
N GLY A 412 -14.41 -34.36 -10.02
CA GLY A 412 -14.82 -35.73 -9.94
C GLY A 412 -13.67 -36.70 -9.85
N THR A 413 -13.98 -37.98 -9.86
CA THR A 413 -13.02 -39.07 -9.82
C THR A 413 -13.16 -39.92 -11.08
N LEU A 414 -12.04 -40.21 -11.73
CA LEU A 414 -11.95 -41.15 -12.85
C LEU A 414 -11.25 -42.40 -12.37
N GLU A 415 -11.81 -43.57 -12.62
CA GLU A 415 -11.16 -44.83 -12.38
C GLU A 415 -10.39 -45.28 -13.61
N PHE A 416 -9.09 -45.50 -13.46
CA PHE A 416 -8.23 -46.04 -14.52
C PHE A 416 -7.23 -47.03 -13.91
N ALA A 417 -7.15 -48.24 -14.48
CA ALA A 417 -6.28 -49.35 -14.04
C ALA A 417 -6.48 -49.65 -12.52
N ASP A 418 -7.74 -49.72 -12.08
CA ASP A 418 -8.17 -49.96 -10.71
C ASP A 418 -7.68 -48.93 -9.68
N LYS A 419 -7.38 -47.70 -10.14
CA LYS A 419 -6.98 -46.58 -9.30
C LYS A 419 -7.88 -45.37 -9.54
N PRO A 420 -8.26 -44.66 -8.47
CA PRO A 420 -8.98 -43.40 -8.60
C PRO A 420 -8.03 -42.23 -8.87
N TYR A 421 -8.41 -41.39 -9.81
CA TYR A 421 -7.76 -40.11 -10.14
C TYR A 421 -8.75 -38.97 -9.96
N ASP A 422 -8.43 -38.08 -9.06
CA ASP A 422 -9.23 -36.87 -8.87
C ASP A 422 -8.92 -35.87 -9.96
N TRP A 423 -9.95 -35.23 -10.49
CA TRP A 423 -9.81 -34.17 -11.48
C TRP A 423 -10.71 -33.00 -11.18
N GLU A 424 -10.29 -31.82 -11.57
CA GLU A 424 -11.13 -30.62 -11.62
C GLU A 424 -10.91 -29.87 -12.92
N ALA A 425 -11.95 -29.19 -13.42
CA ALA A 425 -11.86 -28.25 -14.53
C ALA A 425 -12.84 -27.12 -14.32
N GLY A 426 -12.44 -25.91 -14.61
CA GLY A 426 -13.30 -24.77 -14.31
C GLY A 426 -12.89 -23.47 -14.98
N TYR A 427 -13.67 -22.46 -14.66
CA TYR A 427 -13.54 -21.11 -15.14
C TYR A 427 -13.65 -20.11 -13.99
N PHE A 428 -12.67 -19.25 -13.87
CA PHE A 428 -12.71 -18.10 -12.97
C PHE A 428 -12.85 -16.81 -13.77
N TYR A 429 -13.75 -15.94 -13.34
CA TYR A 429 -13.90 -14.58 -13.84
C TYR A 429 -13.79 -13.61 -12.66
N GLY A 430 -12.91 -12.63 -12.80
CA GLY A 430 -12.78 -11.51 -11.87
C GLY A 430 -12.84 -10.17 -12.59
N GLU A 431 -13.57 -9.22 -12.06
CA GLU A 431 -13.64 -7.85 -12.55
C GLU A 431 -13.60 -6.86 -11.38
N ASN A 432 -12.77 -5.84 -11.51
CA ASN A 432 -12.72 -4.70 -10.61
C ASN A 432 -12.96 -3.43 -11.42
N LYS A 433 -13.89 -2.59 -10.97
CA LYS A 433 -14.20 -1.29 -11.58
C LYS A 433 -14.20 -0.21 -10.51
N GLN A 434 -13.44 0.84 -10.75
CA GLN A 434 -13.39 2.00 -9.88
C GLN A 434 -13.80 3.26 -10.63
N ASN A 435 -14.65 4.05 -9.99
CA ASN A 435 -14.91 5.43 -10.38
C ASN A 435 -14.39 6.34 -9.28
N THR A 436 -13.55 7.30 -9.64
CA THR A 436 -13.01 8.29 -8.71
C THR A 436 -13.57 9.65 -9.04
N VAL A 437 -14.06 10.36 -8.03
CA VAL A 437 -14.54 11.74 -8.13
C VAL A 437 -13.61 12.60 -7.29
N THR A 438 -12.93 13.56 -7.93
CA THR A 438 -12.00 14.48 -7.25
C THR A 438 -12.57 15.89 -7.25
N ASP A 439 -12.81 16.42 -6.04
CA ASP A 439 -13.26 17.79 -5.82
C ASP A 439 -12.09 18.73 -5.45
N GLY A 440 -12.29 20.03 -5.60
CA GLY A 440 -11.35 21.07 -5.19
C GLY A 440 -10.26 21.39 -6.21
N LEU A 441 -10.38 20.93 -7.45
CA LEU A 441 -9.45 21.23 -8.55
C LEU A 441 -9.86 22.46 -9.34
N PHE A 442 -8.87 23.12 -9.98
CA PHE A 442 -9.11 24.28 -10.85
C PHE A 442 -8.79 23.97 -12.33
N ASN A 443 -9.65 24.46 -13.20
CA ASN A 443 -9.51 24.41 -14.66
C ASN A 443 -8.58 25.53 -15.14
N LEU A 444 -7.42 25.20 -15.68
CA LEU A 444 -6.42 26.17 -16.14
C LEU A 444 -6.91 27.03 -17.32
N LEU A 445 -7.80 26.50 -18.17
CA LEU A 445 -8.40 27.27 -19.25
C LEU A 445 -9.29 28.38 -18.68
N ALA A 446 -10.08 28.08 -17.66
CA ALA A 446 -10.89 29.06 -16.95
C ALA A 446 -10.02 30.06 -16.17
N LEU A 447 -8.97 29.57 -15.47
CA LEU A 447 -8.02 30.42 -14.76
C LEU A 447 -7.31 31.41 -15.70
N ARG A 448 -6.89 30.96 -16.87
CA ARG A 448 -6.26 31.85 -17.88
C ARG A 448 -7.14 33.01 -18.27
N ASN A 449 -8.45 32.77 -18.48
CA ASN A 449 -9.41 33.82 -18.76
C ASN A 449 -9.68 34.69 -17.53
N ALA A 450 -9.89 34.09 -16.36
CA ALA A 450 -10.27 34.80 -15.13
C ALA A 450 -9.15 35.67 -14.54
N LEU A 451 -7.89 35.33 -14.81
CA LEU A 451 -6.69 36.08 -14.39
C LEU A 451 -6.18 37.01 -15.52
N GLY A 452 -6.80 36.94 -16.68
CA GLY A 452 -6.54 37.80 -17.82
C GLY A 452 -7.05 39.24 -17.63
N PRO A 453 -7.10 40.04 -18.73
CA PRO A 453 -7.65 41.40 -18.70
C PRO A 453 -9.11 41.40 -18.22
N SER A 454 -9.46 42.31 -17.34
CA SER A 454 -10.79 42.37 -16.74
C SER A 454 -11.16 43.79 -16.31
N MET A 455 -12.46 44.10 -16.29
CA MET A 455 -12.96 45.44 -15.97
C MET A 455 -14.41 45.37 -15.47
N ILE A 456 -14.96 46.52 -15.05
CA ILE A 456 -16.41 46.66 -14.83
C ILE A 456 -17.11 46.84 -16.16
N ASP A 457 -18.17 46.08 -16.43
CA ASP A 457 -18.96 46.25 -17.67
C ASP A 457 -19.71 47.58 -17.64
N THR A 458 -19.39 48.46 -18.60
CA THR A 458 -20.00 49.78 -18.76
C THR A 458 -21.05 49.82 -19.87
N VAL A 459 -21.28 48.74 -20.61
CA VAL A 459 -22.23 48.67 -21.70
C VAL A 459 -23.65 48.56 -21.14
N ALA A 460 -24.43 49.61 -21.43
CA ALA A 460 -25.82 49.68 -20.97
C ALA A 460 -26.70 48.58 -21.55
N GLY A 461 -27.63 48.06 -20.78
CA GLY A 461 -28.63 47.08 -21.21
C GLY A 461 -28.16 45.62 -21.20
N ARG A 462 -26.92 45.30 -20.79
CA ARG A 462 -26.46 43.95 -20.56
C ARG A 462 -26.80 43.50 -19.14
N ALA A 463 -26.98 42.20 -18.94
CA ALA A 463 -27.16 41.59 -17.65
C ALA A 463 -25.92 41.74 -16.76
N THR A 464 -24.76 41.95 -17.32
CA THR A 464 -23.46 42.18 -16.68
C THR A 464 -23.16 43.66 -16.42
N THR A 465 -23.97 44.63 -16.87
CA THR A 465 -23.74 46.06 -16.60
C THR A 465 -23.49 46.35 -15.13
N GLY A 466 -22.36 47.01 -14.82
CA GLY A 466 -21.93 47.31 -13.45
C GLY A 466 -21.29 46.15 -12.71
N ARG A 467 -21.06 45.01 -13.34
CA ARG A 467 -20.41 43.83 -12.76
C ARG A 467 -19.00 43.63 -13.33
N PRO A 468 -18.11 42.94 -12.59
CA PRO A 468 -16.83 42.50 -13.12
C PRO A 468 -17.01 41.54 -14.30
N ILE A 469 -16.26 41.79 -15.39
CA ILE A 469 -16.20 40.95 -16.60
C ILE A 469 -14.76 40.71 -17.03
N CYS A 470 -14.50 39.53 -17.62
CA CYS A 470 -13.27 39.28 -18.36
C CYS A 470 -13.42 39.79 -19.80
N VAL A 471 -12.36 40.40 -20.35
CA VAL A 471 -12.31 40.90 -21.72
C VAL A 471 -11.11 40.31 -22.46
N SER A 472 -11.20 40.06 -23.75
CA SER A 472 -10.09 39.62 -24.57
C SER A 472 -9.15 40.76 -24.95
N ASN A 473 -9.67 41.99 -25.08
CA ASN A 473 -8.89 43.19 -25.35
C ASN A 473 -8.94 44.14 -24.15
N PRO A 474 -7.79 44.51 -23.55
CA PRO A 474 -7.76 45.43 -22.42
C PRO A 474 -8.49 46.72 -22.68
N GLY A 475 -9.33 47.13 -21.73
CA GLY A 475 -10.10 48.39 -21.81
C GLY A 475 -11.30 48.38 -22.76
N ASP A 476 -11.57 47.31 -23.52
CA ASP A 476 -12.72 47.20 -24.42
C ASP A 476 -13.84 46.32 -23.84
N PRO A 477 -14.90 46.89 -23.26
CA PRO A 477 -16.01 46.14 -22.70
C PRO A 477 -16.83 45.39 -23.75
N THR A 478 -16.63 45.65 -25.07
CA THR A 478 -17.31 44.91 -26.14
C THR A 478 -16.67 43.55 -26.40
N SER A 479 -15.43 43.36 -26.01
CA SER A 479 -14.65 42.11 -26.11
C SER A 479 -14.86 41.14 -24.97
N ILE A 480 -16.07 41.15 -24.35
CA ILE A 480 -16.42 40.29 -23.20
C ILE A 480 -16.24 38.81 -23.52
N ILE A 481 -15.60 38.07 -22.61
CA ILE A 481 -15.56 36.60 -22.59
C ILE A 481 -16.80 36.12 -21.86
N LEU A 482 -17.79 35.61 -22.61
CA LEU A 482 -19.07 35.21 -22.06
C LEU A 482 -18.94 34.12 -20.97
N GLY A 483 -19.64 34.33 -19.86
CA GLY A 483 -19.64 33.39 -18.73
C GLY A 483 -18.39 33.45 -17.83
N CYS A 484 -17.35 34.21 -18.24
CA CYS A 484 -16.13 34.33 -17.40
C CYS A 484 -16.39 35.31 -16.23
N VAL A 485 -15.88 34.89 -15.07
CA VAL A 485 -15.86 35.65 -13.80
C VAL A 485 -14.41 35.97 -13.46
N PRO A 486 -13.99 37.25 -13.37
CA PRO A 486 -12.64 37.61 -12.97
C PRO A 486 -12.32 37.08 -11.56
N LEU A 487 -11.13 36.51 -11.39
CA LEU A 487 -10.70 35.81 -10.16
C LEU A 487 -9.73 36.68 -9.35
N ASN A 488 -10.02 36.86 -8.08
CA ASN A 488 -9.15 37.60 -7.14
C ASN A 488 -8.23 36.65 -6.36
N LEU A 489 -7.06 36.31 -6.89
CA LEU A 489 -6.02 35.55 -6.17
C LEU A 489 -5.12 36.45 -5.29
N LEU A 490 -5.14 37.77 -5.50
CA LEU A 490 -4.28 38.73 -4.79
C LEU A 490 -4.92 39.26 -3.49
N GLY A 491 -6.16 38.88 -3.20
CA GLY A 491 -6.84 39.27 -1.94
C GLY A 491 -6.47 38.38 -0.74
N ALA A 492 -7.02 38.75 0.44
CA ALA A 492 -6.90 37.93 1.65
C ALA A 492 -7.51 36.53 1.50
N ALA A 493 -7.24 35.65 2.45
CA ALA A 493 -8.01 34.42 2.63
C ALA A 493 -9.52 34.76 2.69
N GLY A 494 -10.36 33.99 1.97
CA GLY A 494 -11.80 34.27 1.82
C GLY A 494 -12.16 35.28 0.70
N SER A 495 -11.21 35.78 -0.07
CA SER A 495 -11.48 36.71 -1.18
C SER A 495 -12.01 36.06 -2.47
N ILE A 496 -11.90 34.72 -2.59
CA ILE A 496 -12.44 33.97 -3.72
C ILE A 496 -13.91 33.68 -3.44
N THR A 497 -14.79 34.33 -4.21
CA THR A 497 -16.25 34.21 -4.02
C THR A 497 -16.79 32.89 -4.59
N PRO A 498 -18.00 32.44 -4.17
CA PRO A 498 -18.63 31.27 -4.76
C PRO A 498 -18.79 31.34 -6.28
N GLU A 499 -19.05 32.52 -6.85
CA GLU A 499 -19.18 32.73 -8.29
C GLU A 499 -17.83 32.57 -9.00
N MET A 500 -16.73 33.04 -8.39
CA MET A 500 -15.37 32.82 -8.88
C MET A 500 -15.01 31.34 -8.88
N LEU A 501 -15.35 30.64 -7.81
CA LEU A 501 -15.15 29.18 -7.71
C LEU A 501 -15.98 28.43 -8.75
N ALA A 502 -17.27 28.77 -8.89
CA ALA A 502 -18.16 28.10 -9.84
C ALA A 502 -17.69 28.21 -11.31
N TYR A 503 -16.98 29.30 -11.67
CA TYR A 503 -16.37 29.44 -12.98
C TYR A 503 -15.03 28.75 -13.13
N SER A 504 -14.18 28.79 -12.10
CA SER A 504 -12.76 28.42 -12.20
C SER A 504 -12.45 26.99 -11.73
N SER A 505 -13.28 26.41 -10.85
CA SER A 505 -13.09 25.03 -10.36
C SER A 505 -13.83 24.02 -11.24
N PHE A 506 -13.46 22.75 -11.09
CA PHE A 506 -14.17 21.62 -11.71
C PHE A 506 -14.04 20.38 -10.82
N VAL A 507 -14.93 19.43 -11.07
CA VAL A 507 -14.90 18.10 -10.45
C VAL A 507 -14.39 17.13 -11.50
N ALA A 508 -13.28 16.43 -11.19
CA ALA A 508 -12.73 15.43 -12.09
C ALA A 508 -13.41 14.07 -11.89
N HIS A 509 -13.57 13.33 -12.99
CA HIS A 509 -14.12 11.98 -13.00
C HIS A 509 -13.16 11.03 -13.72
N ASP A 510 -12.52 10.16 -12.94
CA ASP A 510 -11.62 9.14 -13.47
C ASP A 510 -12.27 7.76 -13.38
N SER A 511 -11.97 6.88 -14.33
CA SER A 511 -12.44 5.50 -14.31
C SER A 511 -11.28 4.52 -14.54
N VAL A 512 -11.29 3.43 -13.77
CA VAL A 512 -10.33 2.33 -13.87
C VAL A 512 -11.10 1.03 -13.98
N GLY A 513 -10.60 0.09 -14.78
CA GLY A 513 -11.13 -1.25 -14.83
C GLY A 513 -10.04 -2.29 -15.01
N PHE A 514 -10.16 -3.41 -14.29
CA PHE A 514 -9.31 -4.57 -14.42
C PHE A 514 -10.17 -5.82 -14.57
N LYS A 515 -9.77 -6.72 -15.48
CA LYS A 515 -10.47 -7.99 -15.75
C LYS A 515 -9.49 -9.13 -15.81
N GLN A 516 -9.87 -10.24 -15.19
CA GLN A 516 -9.16 -11.52 -15.22
C GLN A 516 -10.09 -12.63 -15.66
N LYS A 517 -9.63 -13.50 -16.54
CA LYS A 517 -10.30 -14.72 -16.98
C LYS A 517 -9.31 -15.86 -16.90
N THR A 518 -9.66 -16.92 -16.19
CA THR A 518 -8.80 -18.08 -16.04
C THR A 518 -9.58 -19.35 -16.34
N TYR A 519 -9.09 -20.16 -17.25
CA TYR A 519 -9.53 -21.54 -17.51
C TYR A 519 -8.48 -22.46 -16.90
N TYR A 520 -8.91 -23.45 -16.13
CA TYR A 520 -8.00 -24.38 -15.49
C TYR A 520 -8.51 -25.81 -15.57
N ALA A 521 -7.58 -26.76 -15.61
CA ALA A 521 -7.87 -28.19 -15.53
C ALA A 521 -6.73 -28.90 -14.79
N ASN A 522 -7.07 -29.70 -13.79
CA ASN A 522 -6.11 -30.45 -12.97
C ASN A 522 -6.52 -31.92 -12.92
N ILE A 523 -5.54 -32.81 -12.84
CA ILE A 523 -5.72 -34.23 -12.54
C ILE A 523 -4.61 -34.69 -11.60
N GLY A 524 -4.97 -35.50 -10.61
CA GLY A 524 -4.00 -36.04 -9.65
C GLY A 524 -4.44 -37.38 -9.09
N GLY A 525 -3.51 -38.08 -8.48
CA GLY A 525 -3.76 -39.39 -7.88
C GLY A 525 -2.48 -40.15 -7.60
N ASP A 526 -2.62 -41.42 -7.22
CA ASP A 526 -1.53 -42.29 -6.82
C ASP A 526 -1.10 -43.16 -8.00
N LEU A 527 0.20 -43.10 -8.38
CA LEU A 527 0.74 -43.88 -9.53
C LEU A 527 1.09 -45.31 -9.14
N PHE A 528 2.00 -45.53 -8.23
CA PHE A 528 2.42 -46.85 -7.73
C PHE A 528 3.00 -46.76 -6.34
N GLU A 529 3.07 -47.87 -5.61
CA GLU A 529 3.59 -47.94 -4.26
C GLU A 529 5.12 -47.89 -4.21
N LEU A 530 5.66 -47.05 -3.36
CA LEU A 530 7.06 -47.01 -2.95
C LEU A 530 7.19 -47.54 -1.51
N PRO A 531 8.41 -47.81 -0.99
CA PRO A 531 8.58 -48.28 0.36
C PRO A 531 8.00 -47.40 1.46
N GLY A 532 7.84 -46.11 1.18
CA GLY A 532 7.27 -45.14 2.10
C GLY A 532 5.79 -44.83 1.88
N GLY A 533 5.16 -45.45 0.86
CA GLY A 533 3.76 -45.18 0.50
C GLY A 533 3.57 -44.92 -0.99
N PRO A 534 2.36 -44.48 -1.43
CA PRO A 534 2.08 -44.27 -2.85
C PRO A 534 2.82 -43.04 -3.40
N LEU A 535 3.43 -43.18 -4.60
CA LEU A 535 3.90 -42.05 -5.38
C LEU A 535 2.69 -41.28 -5.89
N ALA A 536 2.44 -40.10 -5.38
CA ALA A 536 1.35 -39.25 -5.81
C ALA A 536 1.83 -38.18 -6.80
N PHE A 537 0.93 -37.79 -7.73
CA PHE A 537 1.17 -36.71 -8.67
C PHE A 537 -0.02 -35.75 -8.78
N SER A 538 0.24 -34.53 -9.23
CA SER A 538 -0.76 -33.59 -9.73
C SER A 538 -0.22 -32.95 -11.00
N PHE A 539 -1.02 -32.96 -12.07
CA PHE A 539 -0.74 -32.30 -13.34
C PHE A 539 -1.86 -31.32 -13.66
N GLY A 540 -1.51 -30.13 -14.13
CA GLY A 540 -2.51 -29.14 -14.48
C GLY A 540 -2.13 -28.28 -15.67
N LEU A 541 -3.17 -27.70 -16.27
CA LEU A 541 -3.11 -26.73 -17.36
C LEU A 541 -3.91 -25.50 -16.94
N GLU A 542 -3.40 -24.32 -17.26
CA GLU A 542 -4.07 -23.05 -17.01
C GLU A 542 -3.90 -22.12 -18.22
N HIS A 543 -5.00 -21.48 -18.64
CA HIS A 543 -4.97 -20.33 -19.54
C HIS A 543 -5.55 -19.13 -18.81
N ARG A 544 -4.77 -18.04 -18.72
CA ARG A 544 -5.19 -16.80 -18.05
C ARG A 544 -5.03 -15.61 -18.99
N ALA A 545 -6.03 -14.73 -18.99
CA ALA A 545 -6.00 -13.45 -19.70
C ALA A 545 -6.35 -12.32 -18.73
N GLU A 546 -5.51 -11.30 -18.72
CA GLU A 546 -5.68 -10.10 -17.90
C GLU A 546 -5.69 -8.86 -18.79
N SER A 547 -6.56 -7.90 -18.47
CA SER A 547 -6.64 -6.63 -19.18
C SER A 547 -7.10 -5.52 -18.25
N GLY A 548 -6.60 -4.32 -18.49
CA GLY A 548 -6.97 -3.16 -17.68
C GLY A 548 -6.92 -1.86 -18.46
N TYR A 549 -7.60 -0.86 -17.94
CA TYR A 549 -7.58 0.49 -18.45
C TYR A 549 -7.68 1.50 -17.30
N PHE A 550 -7.09 2.67 -17.51
CA PHE A 550 -7.31 3.88 -16.74
C PHE A 550 -7.69 5.00 -17.70
N GLN A 551 -8.83 5.64 -17.47
CA GLN A 551 -9.32 6.79 -18.23
C GLN A 551 -9.46 7.96 -17.29
N PRO A 552 -8.50 8.90 -17.27
CA PRO A 552 -8.60 10.14 -16.51
C PRO A 552 -9.61 11.09 -17.14
N ASP A 553 -10.09 12.05 -16.34
CA ASP A 553 -10.87 13.19 -16.80
C ASP A 553 -10.14 13.94 -17.94
N ALA A 554 -10.90 14.53 -18.86
CA ALA A 554 -10.32 15.20 -20.03
C ALA A 554 -9.41 16.39 -19.67
N LEU A 555 -9.70 17.12 -18.59
CA LEU A 555 -8.85 18.20 -18.10
C LEU A 555 -7.56 17.66 -17.46
N ILE A 556 -7.65 16.52 -16.73
CA ILE A 556 -6.49 15.80 -16.20
C ILE A 556 -5.62 15.29 -17.36
N ALA A 557 -6.22 14.59 -18.35
CA ALA A 557 -5.52 14.04 -19.50
C ALA A 557 -4.81 15.10 -20.35
N SER A 558 -5.40 16.28 -20.48
CA SER A 558 -4.80 17.40 -21.23
C SER A 558 -3.83 18.25 -20.41
N GLY A 559 -3.65 17.98 -19.11
CA GLY A 559 -2.85 18.79 -18.19
C GLY A 559 -3.44 20.17 -17.88
N ASN A 560 -4.71 20.45 -18.27
CA ASN A 560 -5.38 21.73 -17.99
C ASN A 560 -6.03 21.76 -16.59
N THR A 561 -5.31 21.27 -15.61
CA THR A 561 -5.71 21.12 -14.19
C THR A 561 -4.62 21.66 -13.28
N THR A 562 -5.00 22.09 -12.06
CA THR A 562 -4.05 22.34 -10.96
C THR A 562 -3.65 21.05 -10.24
N GLY A 563 -4.33 19.93 -10.51
CA GLY A 563 -3.90 18.59 -10.08
C GLY A 563 -2.79 18.02 -10.98
N ASN A 564 -2.36 16.80 -10.70
CA ASN A 564 -1.36 16.10 -11.49
C ASN A 564 -1.97 15.68 -12.84
N ALA A 565 -1.26 15.94 -13.94
CA ALA A 565 -1.63 15.42 -15.24
C ALA A 565 -1.35 13.91 -15.32
N ALA A 566 -2.24 13.16 -15.98
CA ALA A 566 -2.09 11.73 -16.17
C ALA A 566 -2.65 11.32 -17.53
N ALA A 567 -1.89 10.53 -18.29
CA ALA A 567 -2.35 10.01 -19.57
C ALA A 567 -3.21 8.74 -19.39
N PRO A 568 -4.14 8.45 -20.32
CA PRO A 568 -4.87 7.20 -20.35
C PRO A 568 -3.93 5.98 -20.43
N ILE A 569 -4.34 4.88 -19.77
CA ILE A 569 -3.66 3.58 -19.83
C ILE A 569 -4.63 2.56 -20.44
N SER A 570 -4.14 1.67 -21.28
CA SER A 570 -4.89 0.50 -21.74
C SER A 570 -3.91 -0.58 -22.17
N GLY A 571 -4.08 -1.76 -21.62
CA GLY A 571 -3.21 -2.89 -21.94
C GLY A 571 -3.74 -4.22 -21.41
N GLY A 572 -3.06 -5.30 -21.76
CA GLY A 572 -3.35 -6.63 -21.29
C GLY A 572 -2.40 -7.65 -21.87
N TYR A 573 -2.44 -8.85 -21.32
CA TYR A 573 -1.67 -10.01 -21.76
C TYR A 573 -2.45 -11.30 -21.51
N SER A 574 -2.02 -12.35 -22.13
CA SER A 574 -2.47 -13.72 -21.84
C SER A 574 -1.28 -14.63 -21.62
N LEU A 575 -1.52 -15.75 -20.95
CA LEU A 575 -0.49 -16.75 -20.70
C LEU A 575 -1.11 -18.15 -20.73
N ASP A 576 -0.28 -19.11 -21.10
CA ASP A 576 -0.57 -20.53 -21.07
C ASP A 576 0.43 -21.23 -20.15
N GLU A 577 -0.06 -22.06 -19.23
CA GLU A 577 0.77 -22.71 -18.23
C GLU A 577 0.50 -24.21 -18.16
N ALA A 578 1.58 -24.96 -17.92
CA ALA A 578 1.52 -26.38 -17.57
C ALA A 578 2.38 -26.65 -16.34
N TYR A 579 1.88 -27.42 -15.39
CA TYR A 579 2.61 -27.76 -14.19
C TYR A 579 2.47 -29.22 -13.80
N LEU A 580 3.52 -29.74 -13.15
CA LEU A 580 3.58 -31.09 -12.60
C LEU A 580 4.13 -31.04 -11.19
N GLU A 581 3.46 -31.71 -10.26
CA GLU A 581 3.91 -31.93 -8.90
C GLU A 581 3.96 -33.43 -8.60
N LEU A 582 5.02 -33.89 -7.92
CA LEU A 582 5.22 -35.25 -7.45
C LEU A 582 5.46 -35.27 -5.94
N ALA A 583 4.79 -36.16 -5.22
CA ALA A 583 5.11 -36.49 -3.84
C ALA A 583 5.69 -37.90 -3.80
N VAL A 584 6.93 -38.01 -3.33
CA VAL A 584 7.76 -39.22 -3.42
C VAL A 584 8.06 -39.73 -2.00
N PRO A 585 7.20 -40.55 -1.39
CA PRO A 585 7.44 -41.13 -0.08
C PRO A 585 8.46 -42.26 -0.19
N VAL A 586 9.66 -42.05 0.35
CA VAL A 586 10.80 -42.98 0.19
C VAL A 586 10.83 -44.00 1.32
N LEU A 587 10.66 -43.56 2.58
CA LEU A 587 10.69 -44.39 3.75
C LEU A 587 9.56 -44.06 4.72
N ALA A 588 8.96 -45.10 5.34
CA ALA A 588 8.01 -44.93 6.43
C ALA A 588 8.20 -46.02 7.49
N ASP A 589 7.91 -45.69 8.74
CA ASP A 589 7.90 -46.58 9.90
C ASP A 589 9.18 -47.37 10.13
N LEU A 590 10.34 -46.84 9.76
CA LEU A 590 11.66 -47.40 10.01
C LEU A 590 12.37 -46.69 11.19
N PRO A 591 13.32 -47.36 11.86
CA PRO A 591 14.16 -46.69 12.85
C PRO A 591 14.89 -45.50 12.25
N PHE A 592 14.79 -44.31 12.91
CA PHE A 592 15.28 -42.99 12.43
C PHE A 592 14.71 -42.52 11.12
N ALA A 593 13.64 -43.15 10.61
CA ALA A 593 12.93 -42.73 9.38
C ALA A 593 11.44 -43.09 9.51
N LYS A 594 10.76 -42.48 10.50
CA LYS A 594 9.30 -42.57 10.62
C LYS A 594 8.59 -42.06 9.38
N LEU A 595 9.19 -41.04 8.78
CA LEU A 595 8.80 -40.49 7.47
C LEU A 595 10.06 -39.93 6.81
N LEU A 596 10.24 -40.24 5.54
CA LEU A 596 11.13 -39.52 4.64
C LEU A 596 10.46 -39.44 3.29
N ASP A 597 10.03 -38.25 2.93
CA ASP A 597 9.47 -37.96 1.62
C ASP A 597 10.13 -36.75 0.95
N PHE A 598 10.00 -36.71 -0.36
CA PHE A 598 10.40 -35.59 -1.19
C PHE A 598 9.21 -35.05 -1.96
N SER A 599 9.22 -33.76 -2.22
CA SER A 599 8.30 -33.07 -3.12
C SER A 599 9.09 -32.44 -4.27
N ILE A 600 8.65 -32.66 -5.48
CA ILE A 600 9.25 -32.12 -6.70
C ILE A 600 8.15 -31.46 -7.50
N ALA A 601 8.35 -30.23 -7.93
CA ALA A 601 7.40 -29.55 -8.79
C ALA A 601 8.11 -28.77 -9.90
N THR A 602 7.44 -28.62 -11.04
CA THR A 602 7.90 -27.79 -12.14
C THR A 602 6.71 -27.12 -12.81
N ARG A 603 6.90 -25.87 -13.26
CA ARG A 603 5.88 -25.09 -13.99
C ARG A 603 6.54 -24.39 -15.17
N TYR A 604 5.95 -24.60 -16.34
CA TYR A 604 6.24 -23.85 -17.56
C TYR A 604 5.13 -22.81 -17.76
N SER A 605 5.51 -21.56 -17.99
CA SER A 605 4.59 -20.44 -18.23
C SER A 605 5.02 -19.70 -19.50
N ASP A 606 4.12 -19.50 -20.45
CA ASP A 606 4.36 -18.77 -21.71
C ASP A 606 3.46 -17.54 -21.76
N TYR A 607 4.06 -16.36 -21.68
CA TYR A 607 3.40 -15.06 -21.66
C TYR A 607 3.43 -14.42 -23.05
N SER A 608 2.31 -13.89 -23.50
CA SER A 608 2.17 -13.22 -24.79
C SER A 608 3.03 -11.96 -24.96
N ASN A 609 3.60 -11.41 -23.89
CA ASN A 609 4.32 -10.13 -23.88
C ASN A 609 5.77 -10.20 -23.39
N VAL A 610 6.14 -11.18 -22.56
CA VAL A 610 7.48 -11.24 -21.94
C VAL A 610 8.20 -12.58 -22.14
N GLY A 611 7.61 -13.49 -22.95
CA GLY A 611 8.20 -14.81 -23.26
C GLY A 611 7.89 -15.87 -22.21
N ASP A 612 8.70 -16.91 -22.18
CA ASP A 612 8.47 -18.10 -21.38
C ASP A 612 9.42 -18.20 -20.18
N THR A 613 8.95 -18.89 -19.14
CA THR A 613 9.74 -19.22 -17.95
C THR A 613 9.50 -20.68 -17.55
N LEU A 614 10.55 -21.32 -17.02
CA LEU A 614 10.48 -22.65 -16.42
C LEU A 614 10.99 -22.55 -14.98
N ASN A 615 10.16 -22.90 -14.03
CA ASN A 615 10.50 -22.83 -12.60
C ASN A 615 10.37 -24.20 -11.98
N SER A 616 11.31 -24.55 -11.09
CA SER A 616 11.41 -25.83 -10.44
C SER A 616 11.41 -25.68 -8.91
N LYS A 617 11.00 -26.73 -8.22
CA LYS A 617 10.96 -26.78 -6.77
C LYS A 617 11.36 -28.17 -6.29
N PHE A 618 12.11 -28.21 -5.21
CA PHE A 618 12.49 -29.42 -4.52
C PHE A 618 12.30 -29.24 -3.02
N GLY A 619 11.56 -30.14 -2.38
CA GLY A 619 11.36 -30.13 -0.94
C GLY A 619 11.54 -31.51 -0.34
N PHE A 620 11.79 -31.58 0.98
CA PHE A 620 11.84 -32.82 1.73
C PHE A 620 11.21 -32.68 3.11
N ARG A 621 10.70 -33.78 3.65
CA ARG A 621 10.33 -33.93 5.05
C ARG A 621 11.01 -35.20 5.60
N TRP A 622 11.62 -35.05 6.76
CA TRP A 622 12.23 -36.15 7.48
C TRP A 622 11.80 -36.16 8.95
N LYS A 623 11.05 -37.18 9.34
CA LYS A 623 10.73 -37.49 10.74
C LYS A 623 11.62 -38.68 11.22
N PRO A 624 12.73 -38.41 11.91
CA PRO A 624 13.53 -39.50 12.50
C PRO A 624 12.75 -40.27 13.58
N PHE A 625 11.89 -39.56 14.30
CA PHE A 625 10.94 -40.08 15.30
C PHE A 625 9.67 -39.19 15.30
N ASP A 626 8.61 -39.69 15.96
CA ASP A 626 7.27 -39.06 15.89
C ASP A 626 7.26 -37.60 16.37
N GLU A 627 8.16 -37.24 17.31
CA GLU A 627 8.21 -35.94 17.98
C GLU A 627 8.96 -34.86 17.19
N LEU A 628 9.81 -35.26 16.24
CA LEU A 628 10.70 -34.35 15.51
C LEU A 628 10.53 -34.47 14.00
N MET A 629 10.27 -33.35 13.32
CA MET A 629 10.34 -33.24 11.87
C MET A 629 11.38 -32.21 11.48
N ILE A 630 12.22 -32.54 10.51
CA ILE A 630 13.09 -31.63 9.78
C ILE A 630 12.51 -31.51 8.36
N ARG A 631 12.39 -30.29 7.91
CA ARG A 631 11.86 -29.99 6.57
C ARG A 631 12.75 -28.99 5.86
N GLY A 632 12.78 -29.06 4.55
CA GLY A 632 13.48 -28.07 3.74
C GLY A 632 12.87 -27.94 2.37
N ASN A 633 13.03 -26.77 1.79
CA ASN A 633 12.53 -26.46 0.46
C ASN A 633 13.50 -25.52 -0.26
N TRP A 634 13.71 -25.77 -1.54
CA TRP A 634 14.33 -24.86 -2.49
C TRP A 634 13.39 -24.68 -3.67
N SER A 635 13.19 -23.46 -4.10
CA SER A 635 12.30 -23.16 -5.21
C SER A 635 12.77 -21.96 -6.03
N GLU A 636 12.62 -22.06 -7.33
CA GLU A 636 12.67 -20.93 -8.25
C GLU A 636 11.31 -20.23 -8.28
N GLY A 637 11.32 -18.93 -8.50
CA GLY A 637 10.14 -18.11 -8.64
C GLY A 637 10.34 -17.02 -9.69
N PHE A 638 9.26 -16.38 -10.08
CA PHE A 638 9.30 -15.26 -11.01
C PHE A 638 8.12 -14.30 -10.78
N ARG A 639 8.28 -13.07 -11.29
CA ARG A 639 7.18 -12.10 -11.41
C ARG A 639 7.20 -11.47 -12.80
N ALA A 640 6.07 -11.60 -13.51
CA ALA A 640 5.86 -10.88 -14.76
C ALA A 640 5.54 -9.40 -14.47
N PRO A 641 5.98 -8.45 -15.32
CA PRO A 641 5.62 -7.04 -15.17
C PRO A 641 4.10 -6.84 -15.25
N ALA A 642 3.58 -5.98 -14.37
CA ALA A 642 2.17 -5.64 -14.32
C ALA A 642 1.74 -4.70 -15.46
N ILE A 643 0.42 -4.59 -15.70
CA ILE A 643 -0.13 -3.75 -16.77
C ILE A 643 0.31 -2.28 -16.61
N VAL A 644 0.32 -1.73 -15.41
CA VAL A 644 0.78 -0.36 -15.17
C VAL A 644 2.28 -0.20 -15.43
N GLU A 645 3.10 -1.18 -15.04
CA GLU A 645 4.55 -1.14 -15.27
C GLU A 645 4.89 -1.15 -16.78
N LEU A 646 4.09 -1.85 -17.59
CA LEU A 646 4.29 -1.96 -19.03
C LEU A 646 3.68 -0.79 -19.83
N PHE A 647 2.43 -0.41 -19.50
CA PHE A 647 1.60 0.39 -20.39
C PHE A 647 1.18 1.75 -19.79
N ALA A 648 1.68 2.13 -18.60
CA ALA A 648 1.38 3.44 -18.04
C ALA A 648 1.80 4.54 -19.01
N GLY A 649 0.88 5.45 -19.33
CA GLY A 649 1.18 6.68 -20.00
C GLY A 649 1.92 7.65 -19.09
N VAL A 650 2.42 8.74 -19.67
CA VAL A 650 3.15 9.76 -18.89
C VAL A 650 2.22 10.45 -17.90
N ALA A 651 2.62 10.52 -16.63
CA ALA A 651 1.93 11.25 -15.57
C ALA A 651 2.90 12.15 -14.79
N ASP A 652 2.37 13.20 -14.18
CA ASP A 652 3.13 14.10 -13.33
C ASP A 652 3.27 13.52 -11.91
N SER A 653 4.45 13.66 -11.33
CA SER A 653 4.74 13.40 -9.92
C SER A 653 5.57 14.54 -9.35
N PHE A 654 5.45 14.79 -8.03
CA PHE A 654 6.14 15.89 -7.35
C PHE A 654 6.84 15.40 -6.07
N PRO A 655 7.80 14.48 -6.20
CA PRO A 655 8.57 14.00 -5.05
C PRO A 655 9.45 15.11 -4.47
N THR A 656 9.84 14.95 -3.22
CA THR A 656 10.88 15.77 -2.61
C THR A 656 12.22 15.30 -3.18
N ILE A 657 12.96 16.22 -3.80
CA ILE A 657 14.27 15.97 -4.42
C ILE A 657 15.19 17.15 -4.08
N THR A 658 16.42 16.88 -3.67
CA THR A 658 17.48 17.88 -3.56
C THR A 658 18.47 17.64 -4.69
N ASP A 659 18.46 18.52 -5.70
CA ASP A 659 19.38 18.39 -6.85
C ASP A 659 20.84 18.48 -6.39
N PRO A 660 21.70 17.52 -6.75
CA PRO A 660 23.13 17.63 -6.46
C PRO A 660 23.76 18.94 -6.93
N CYS A 661 23.21 19.53 -7.98
CA CYS A 661 23.69 20.80 -8.55
C CYS A 661 23.07 22.04 -7.87
N ASP A 662 22.24 21.90 -6.82
CA ASP A 662 21.76 23.03 -6.03
C ASP A 662 22.89 23.76 -5.31
N VAL A 663 22.73 25.07 -5.12
CA VAL A 663 23.73 25.93 -4.47
C VAL A 663 24.14 25.44 -3.09
N SER A 664 23.27 24.73 -2.37
CA SER A 664 23.57 24.19 -1.05
C SER A 664 24.46 22.93 -1.11
N ARG A 665 24.35 22.13 -2.17
CA ARG A 665 25.09 20.87 -2.34
C ARG A 665 26.29 20.98 -3.28
N PHE A 666 26.24 21.87 -4.28
CA PHE A 666 27.28 22.04 -5.30
C PHE A 666 28.69 22.22 -4.73
N PRO A 667 28.93 22.98 -3.64
CA PRO A 667 30.28 23.15 -3.08
C PRO A 667 30.86 21.86 -2.48
N SER A 668 30.08 20.91 -2.07
CA SER A 668 30.52 19.63 -1.49
C SER A 668 30.79 18.56 -2.55
N LEU A 669 30.36 18.78 -3.79
CA LEU A 669 30.63 17.85 -4.90
C LEU A 669 32.11 17.78 -5.27
N SER A 670 32.57 16.62 -5.74
CA SER A 670 33.88 16.48 -6.36
C SER A 670 34.02 17.39 -7.58
N ALA A 671 35.27 17.76 -7.95
CA ALA A 671 35.51 18.61 -9.12
C ALA A 671 34.95 18.01 -10.42
N ALA A 672 34.93 16.68 -10.55
CA ALA A 672 34.35 15.98 -11.69
C ALA A 672 32.79 16.08 -11.70
N ALA A 673 32.14 15.94 -10.57
CA ALA A 673 30.69 16.11 -10.43
C ALA A 673 30.26 17.56 -10.69
N GLN A 674 30.99 18.55 -10.15
CA GLN A 674 30.81 19.98 -10.48
C GLN A 674 30.91 20.24 -11.98
N ALA A 675 31.93 19.65 -12.64
CA ALA A 675 32.07 19.77 -14.09
C ALA A 675 30.90 19.16 -14.87
N ARG A 676 30.29 18.06 -14.38
CA ARG A 676 29.08 17.46 -14.97
C ARG A 676 27.86 18.39 -14.80
N CYS A 677 27.70 19.02 -13.64
CA CYS A 677 26.64 20.04 -13.44
C CYS A 677 26.79 21.19 -14.44
N ILE A 678 28.02 21.76 -14.56
CA ILE A 678 28.30 22.86 -15.47
C ILE A 678 28.09 22.42 -16.92
N GLY A 679 28.50 21.20 -17.28
CA GLY A 679 28.28 20.61 -18.61
C GLY A 679 26.82 20.45 -18.99
N GLN A 680 25.92 20.34 -18.01
CA GLN A 680 24.46 20.31 -18.18
C GLN A 680 23.80 21.72 -18.17
N GLY A 681 24.56 22.79 -18.11
CA GLY A 681 24.08 24.17 -18.17
C GLY A 681 23.80 24.80 -16.80
N VAL A 682 24.24 24.20 -15.71
CA VAL A 682 24.16 24.78 -14.36
C VAL A 682 25.25 25.86 -14.23
N PRO A 683 24.95 27.03 -13.63
CA PRO A 683 25.95 28.05 -13.34
C PRO A 683 27.07 27.50 -12.45
N ASN A 684 28.30 28.04 -12.62
CA ASN A 684 29.40 27.74 -11.70
C ASN A 684 29.03 28.22 -10.28
N GLY A 685 29.03 27.30 -9.31
CA GLY A 685 28.58 27.53 -7.94
C GLY A 685 27.18 27.00 -7.64
N GLY A 686 26.53 26.36 -8.62
CA GLY A 686 25.20 25.80 -8.47
C GLY A 686 24.07 26.76 -8.88
N TYR A 687 22.84 26.31 -8.71
CA TYR A 687 21.63 27.13 -8.88
C TYR A 687 20.73 26.99 -7.63
N ASP A 688 19.90 27.99 -7.34
CA ASP A 688 18.95 27.95 -6.23
C ASP A 688 17.69 27.17 -6.66
N GLN A 689 17.51 25.96 -6.14
CA GLN A 689 16.35 25.12 -6.40
C GLN A 689 15.06 25.72 -5.84
N GLY A 690 15.10 26.39 -4.69
CA GLY A 690 14.03 27.17 -4.08
C GLY A 690 12.76 26.39 -3.64
N ASN A 691 12.59 25.13 -4.06
CA ASN A 691 11.51 24.22 -3.63
C ASN A 691 12.01 22.78 -3.70
N PRO A 692 11.93 22.02 -2.61
CA PRO A 692 12.36 20.63 -2.61
C PRO A 692 11.44 19.72 -3.46
N GLN A 693 10.17 20.08 -3.69
CA GLN A 693 9.28 19.31 -4.57
C GLN A 693 9.54 19.69 -6.04
N ILE A 694 10.19 18.81 -6.78
CA ILE A 694 10.46 18.94 -8.21
C ILE A 694 9.44 18.14 -9.01
N ARG A 695 8.89 18.73 -10.08
CA ARG A 695 8.07 18.00 -11.03
C ARG A 695 8.93 17.01 -11.82
N ILE A 696 8.54 15.74 -11.77
CA ILE A 696 9.07 14.70 -12.65
C ILE A 696 7.95 14.05 -13.44
N ASN A 697 8.28 13.34 -14.50
CA ASN A 697 7.37 12.47 -15.21
C ASN A 697 7.59 11.02 -14.78
N ILE A 698 6.50 10.28 -14.62
CA ILE A 698 6.51 8.84 -14.43
C ILE A 698 5.80 8.18 -15.60
N SER A 699 6.24 7.00 -16.03
CA SER A 699 5.56 6.24 -17.10
C SER A 699 5.89 4.75 -16.99
N GLY A 700 5.18 3.91 -17.76
CA GLY A 700 5.51 2.50 -17.94
C GLY A 700 6.66 2.29 -18.93
N ASN A 701 7.16 1.06 -18.98
CA ASN A 701 8.21 0.61 -19.90
C ASN A 701 7.82 -0.73 -20.54
N PRO A 702 7.49 -0.76 -21.82
CA PRO A 702 7.07 -1.99 -22.50
C PRO A 702 8.21 -3.01 -22.75
N ASN A 703 9.45 -2.65 -22.45
CA ASN A 703 10.62 -3.49 -22.65
C ASN A 703 11.08 -4.24 -21.40
N LEU A 704 10.26 -4.27 -20.36
CA LEU A 704 10.59 -4.97 -19.12
C LEU A 704 10.63 -6.48 -19.30
N ALA A 705 11.61 -7.13 -18.67
CA ALA A 705 11.69 -8.58 -18.52
C ALA A 705 11.07 -9.03 -17.18
N PRO A 706 10.71 -10.30 -17.01
CA PRO A 706 10.33 -10.82 -15.70
C PRO A 706 11.48 -10.74 -14.68
N GLU A 707 11.13 -10.54 -13.38
CA GLU A 707 12.04 -10.83 -12.28
C GLU A 707 12.18 -12.33 -12.10
N SER A 708 13.35 -12.81 -11.68
CA SER A 708 13.56 -14.18 -11.23
C SER A 708 13.93 -14.22 -9.75
N SER A 709 13.65 -15.33 -9.07
CA SER A 709 14.00 -15.48 -7.67
C SER A 709 14.37 -16.91 -7.31
N GLU A 710 15.24 -17.04 -6.30
CA GLU A 710 15.52 -18.30 -5.61
C GLU A 710 15.14 -18.16 -4.14
N SER A 711 14.39 -19.14 -3.63
CA SER A 711 13.98 -19.21 -2.24
C SER A 711 14.47 -20.52 -1.61
N THR A 712 15.06 -20.44 -0.42
CA THR A 712 15.50 -21.59 0.35
C THR A 712 14.95 -21.49 1.77
N THR A 713 14.31 -22.58 2.25
CA THR A 713 13.85 -22.69 3.63
C THR A 713 14.36 -23.97 4.28
N LEU A 714 14.68 -23.91 5.58
CA LEU A 714 15.04 -25.06 6.40
C LEU A 714 14.36 -24.94 7.77
N GLY A 715 13.53 -25.91 8.12
CA GLY A 715 12.71 -25.86 9.31
C GLY A 715 12.83 -27.07 10.21
N LEU A 716 12.57 -26.84 11.49
CA LEU A 716 12.47 -27.83 12.53
C LEU A 716 11.12 -27.70 13.23
N VAL A 717 10.38 -28.80 13.31
CA VAL A 717 9.12 -28.89 14.08
C VAL A 717 9.32 -29.91 15.18
N TYR A 718 9.07 -29.52 16.43
CA TYR A 718 9.25 -30.37 17.59
C TYR A 718 8.02 -30.35 18.48
N SER A 719 7.41 -31.54 18.68
CA SER A 719 6.20 -31.75 19.47
C SER A 719 6.44 -32.87 20.48
N PRO A 720 7.01 -32.55 21.67
CA PRO A 720 7.45 -33.54 22.62
C PRO A 720 6.28 -34.27 23.30
N SER A 721 6.34 -35.61 23.35
CA SER A 721 5.31 -36.44 23.98
C SER A 721 5.22 -36.25 25.50
N TRP A 722 6.33 -35.80 26.16
CA TRP A 722 6.38 -35.52 27.59
C TRP A 722 5.71 -34.18 27.98
N LEU A 723 5.41 -33.30 27.03
CA LEU A 723 4.70 -32.04 27.25
C LEU A 723 3.51 -31.93 26.25
N GLU A 724 2.45 -32.65 26.62
CA GLU A 724 1.26 -32.72 25.77
C GLU A 724 0.69 -31.33 25.47
N GLY A 725 0.34 -31.06 24.19
CA GLY A 725 -0.21 -29.82 23.72
C GLY A 725 0.80 -28.71 23.44
N PHE A 726 2.12 -29.01 23.57
CA PHE A 726 3.18 -28.08 23.17
C PHE A 726 3.74 -28.45 21.80
N ASP A 727 3.88 -27.45 20.92
CA ASP A 727 4.62 -27.54 19.66
C ASP A 727 5.44 -26.30 19.42
N VAL A 728 6.61 -26.48 18.83
CA VAL A 728 7.49 -25.40 18.40
C VAL A 728 7.97 -25.65 16.99
N THR A 729 7.92 -24.60 16.19
CA THR A 729 8.44 -24.56 14.81
C THR A 729 9.45 -23.43 14.69
N LEU A 730 10.62 -23.75 14.13
CA LEU A 730 11.65 -22.78 13.80
C LEU A 730 12.05 -22.97 12.33
N ASP A 731 11.82 -21.98 11.50
CA ASP A 731 12.17 -22.00 10.08
C ASP A 731 13.20 -20.90 9.79
N TRP A 732 14.33 -21.24 9.20
CA TRP A 732 15.24 -20.34 8.54
C TRP A 732 14.81 -20.19 7.07
N TRP A 733 14.90 -18.98 6.54
CA TRP A 733 14.54 -18.67 5.17
C TRP A 733 15.53 -17.68 4.55
N LYS A 734 15.72 -17.80 3.24
CA LYS A 734 16.49 -16.89 2.40
C LYS A 734 15.80 -16.74 1.04
N ILE A 735 15.68 -15.51 0.55
CA ILE A 735 15.11 -15.18 -0.75
C ILE A 735 16.08 -14.24 -1.46
N ASP A 736 16.53 -14.64 -2.64
CA ASP A 736 17.30 -13.83 -3.58
C ASP A 736 16.41 -13.51 -4.78
N ILE A 737 16.40 -12.26 -5.24
CA ILE A 737 15.65 -11.80 -6.42
C ILE A 737 16.64 -11.13 -7.35
N ASP A 738 16.69 -11.59 -8.62
CA ASP A 738 17.52 -11.02 -9.67
C ASP A 738 16.65 -10.28 -10.70
N ASN A 739 17.24 -9.32 -11.43
CA ASN A 739 16.52 -8.49 -12.40
C ASN A 739 15.31 -7.79 -11.79
N ALA A 740 15.45 -7.29 -10.56
CA ALA A 740 14.35 -6.66 -9.82
C ALA A 740 13.71 -5.53 -10.63
N LEU A 741 12.38 -5.50 -10.68
CA LEU A 741 11.62 -4.42 -11.31
C LEU A 741 11.49 -3.27 -10.33
N VAL A 742 12.23 -2.21 -10.58
CA VAL A 742 12.30 -1.01 -9.74
C VAL A 742 12.01 0.22 -10.59
N ALA A 743 11.21 1.16 -10.07
CA ALA A 743 11.09 2.50 -10.61
C ALA A 743 12.05 3.41 -9.84
N PRO A 744 13.22 3.77 -10.41
CA PRO A 744 14.21 4.59 -9.72
C PRO A 744 13.60 5.96 -9.39
N THR A 745 13.83 6.44 -8.16
CA THR A 745 13.35 7.76 -7.75
C THR A 745 14.03 8.88 -8.52
N GLY A 746 13.40 10.06 -8.54
CA GLY A 746 14.02 11.21 -9.17
C GLY A 746 15.35 11.62 -8.51
N GLN A 747 15.47 11.44 -7.19
CA GLN A 747 16.72 11.67 -6.45
C GLN A 747 17.81 10.72 -6.93
N PHE A 748 17.54 9.41 -6.92
CA PHE A 748 18.44 8.37 -7.39
C PHE A 748 18.96 8.66 -8.82
N ILE A 749 18.04 8.99 -9.77
CA ILE A 749 18.41 9.31 -11.15
C ILE A 749 19.40 10.47 -11.23
N LEU A 750 19.20 11.54 -10.44
CA LEU A 750 20.08 12.71 -10.44
C LEU A 750 21.44 12.42 -9.82
N ASP A 751 21.42 11.71 -8.72
CA ASP A 751 22.61 11.36 -7.98
C ASP A 751 23.47 10.39 -8.81
N GLU A 752 22.87 9.35 -9.40
CA GLU A 752 23.58 8.44 -10.31
C GLU A 752 24.18 9.14 -11.54
N CYS A 753 23.45 10.10 -12.11
CA CYS A 753 23.97 10.85 -13.23
C CYS A 753 25.12 11.80 -12.82
N ILE A 754 24.95 12.55 -11.72
CA ILE A 754 25.89 13.61 -11.34
C ILE A 754 27.03 13.09 -10.48
N VAL A 755 26.77 12.28 -9.47
CA VAL A 755 27.78 11.75 -8.56
C VAL A 755 28.34 10.44 -9.10
N GLY A 756 27.49 9.44 -9.32
CA GLY A 756 27.87 8.11 -9.81
C GLY A 756 28.38 8.06 -11.26
N ASN A 757 28.19 9.12 -12.06
CA ASN A 757 28.59 9.19 -13.48
C ASN A 757 27.98 8.07 -14.35
N VAL A 758 26.84 7.52 -13.96
CA VAL A 758 26.16 6.44 -14.68
C VAL A 758 25.33 7.01 -15.83
N GLN A 759 25.84 6.93 -17.04
CA GLN A 759 25.28 7.62 -18.21
C GLN A 759 23.82 7.23 -18.54
N ARG A 760 23.36 6.01 -18.21
CA ARG A 760 21.97 5.58 -18.44
C ARG A 760 20.96 6.42 -17.69
N PHE A 761 21.33 7.03 -16.54
CA PHE A 761 20.49 7.90 -15.74
C PHE A 761 20.58 9.38 -16.12
N CYS A 762 21.46 9.78 -17.05
CA CYS A 762 21.61 11.17 -17.50
C CYS A 762 20.59 11.58 -18.58
N ASN A 763 19.51 10.84 -18.76
CA ASN A 763 18.48 11.13 -19.77
C ASN A 763 17.39 12.08 -19.23
N TYR A 764 17.81 13.27 -18.78
CA TYR A 764 16.91 14.35 -18.37
C TYR A 764 17.41 15.69 -18.91
N THR A 765 16.60 16.74 -18.82
CA THR A 765 16.94 18.06 -19.34
C THR A 765 16.81 19.14 -18.28
N ARG A 766 17.66 20.19 -18.42
CA ARG A 766 17.62 21.39 -17.59
C ARG A 766 17.14 22.60 -18.40
N ALA A 767 16.42 23.49 -17.71
CA ALA A 767 16.09 24.81 -18.24
C ALA A 767 17.33 25.74 -18.21
N PRO A 768 17.32 26.82 -19.00
CA PRO A 768 18.32 27.88 -18.86
C PRO A 768 18.38 28.37 -17.39
N GLY A 769 19.56 28.33 -16.79
CA GLY A 769 19.78 28.67 -15.37
C GLY A 769 19.93 27.46 -14.46
N GLY A 770 19.82 26.22 -14.98
CA GLY A 770 20.20 25.00 -14.28
C GLY A 770 19.07 24.17 -13.71
N ALA A 771 17.88 24.73 -13.55
CA ALA A 771 16.74 24.01 -12.97
C ALA A 771 16.30 22.81 -13.83
N ILE A 772 15.91 21.71 -13.20
CA ILE A 772 15.39 20.52 -13.89
C ILE A 772 14.09 20.87 -14.59
N SER A 773 13.98 20.58 -15.89
CA SER A 773 12.79 20.85 -16.69
C SER A 773 12.01 19.61 -17.11
N ASN A 774 12.69 18.50 -17.30
CA ASN A 774 12.09 17.21 -17.62
C ASN A 774 12.98 16.08 -17.08
N LEU A 775 12.47 15.33 -16.14
CA LEU A 775 13.08 14.13 -15.59
C LEU A 775 12.04 13.01 -15.65
N LEU A 776 12.41 11.87 -16.21
CA LEU A 776 11.53 10.73 -16.38
C LEU A 776 11.98 9.57 -15.49
N SER A 777 11.10 9.11 -14.61
CA SER A 777 11.26 7.88 -13.87
C SER A 777 10.41 6.80 -14.54
N GLN A 778 11.06 5.70 -14.97
CA GLN A 778 10.41 4.54 -15.59
C GLN A 778 10.86 3.28 -14.86
N PRO A 779 10.00 2.26 -14.70
CA PRO A 779 10.43 0.96 -14.24
C PRO A 779 11.53 0.38 -15.14
N VAL A 780 12.53 -0.20 -14.51
CA VAL A 780 13.65 -0.89 -15.19
C VAL A 780 13.94 -2.19 -14.47
N ASN A 781 14.52 -3.15 -15.16
CA ASN A 781 15.15 -4.31 -14.54
C ASN A 781 16.55 -3.90 -14.10
N ILE A 782 16.83 -3.94 -12.81
CA ILE A 782 18.10 -3.51 -12.26
C ILE A 782 18.44 -4.31 -11.02
N GLY A 783 19.68 -4.78 -10.94
CA GLY A 783 20.25 -5.40 -9.77
C GLY A 783 19.45 -6.52 -9.14
N GLY A 784 19.50 -6.59 -7.82
CA GLY A 784 18.87 -7.64 -7.04
C GLY A 784 18.39 -7.21 -5.66
N LEU A 785 17.57 -8.07 -5.05
CA LEU A 785 17.12 -7.94 -3.67
C LEU A 785 17.43 -9.24 -2.93
N ARG A 786 17.98 -9.14 -1.71
CA ARG A 786 18.23 -10.31 -0.87
C ARG A 786 17.64 -10.10 0.51
N THR A 787 16.90 -11.10 1.02
CA THR A 787 16.42 -11.08 2.40
C THR A 787 16.57 -12.45 3.04
N GLU A 788 16.95 -12.46 4.34
CA GLU A 788 17.23 -13.67 5.09
C GLU A 788 16.77 -13.51 6.54
N GLY A 789 16.28 -14.59 7.15
CA GLY A 789 15.81 -14.52 8.53
C GLY A 789 15.30 -15.83 9.11
N PHE A 790 14.58 -15.70 10.24
CA PHE A 790 14.01 -16.81 10.98
C PHE A 790 12.56 -16.52 11.36
N ASP A 791 11.71 -17.54 11.27
CA ASP A 791 10.36 -17.55 11.84
C ASP A 791 10.29 -18.53 12.98
N LEU A 792 9.75 -18.11 14.11
CA LEU A 792 9.46 -18.91 15.27
C LEU A 792 7.96 -18.93 15.54
N THR A 793 7.37 -20.12 15.64
CA THR A 793 6.01 -20.31 16.12
C THR A 793 6.00 -21.28 17.27
N VAL A 794 5.39 -20.91 18.39
CA VAL A 794 5.22 -21.75 19.57
C VAL A 794 3.75 -21.80 19.94
N ASN A 795 3.18 -23.00 19.98
CA ASN A 795 1.83 -23.24 20.46
C ASN A 795 1.91 -24.06 21.75
N TYR A 796 1.09 -23.67 22.72
CA TYR A 796 0.93 -24.45 23.93
C TYR A 796 -0.50 -24.45 24.44
N LYS A 797 -1.15 -25.57 24.39
CA LYS A 797 -2.48 -25.82 24.97
C LYS A 797 -2.31 -26.59 26.28
N LEU A 798 -2.46 -25.88 27.40
CA LEU A 798 -2.30 -26.52 28.71
C LEU A 798 -3.44 -27.52 28.93
N PRO A 799 -3.15 -28.63 29.66
CA PRO A 799 -4.18 -29.52 30.18
C PRO A 799 -5.24 -28.74 30.97
N GLU A 800 -6.47 -29.19 30.91
CA GLU A 800 -7.58 -28.50 31.58
C GLU A 800 -7.33 -28.44 33.11
N THR A 801 -7.44 -27.22 33.65
CA THR A 801 -7.23 -26.96 35.07
C THR A 801 -8.57 -26.64 35.76
N ARG A 802 -8.59 -26.62 37.11
CA ARG A 802 -9.75 -26.11 37.89
C ARG A 802 -10.12 -24.64 37.52
N TRP A 803 -9.18 -23.89 36.92
CA TRP A 803 -9.36 -22.51 36.52
C TRP A 803 -9.83 -22.39 35.07
N GLY A 804 -9.96 -23.50 34.34
CA GLY A 804 -10.27 -23.58 32.93
C GLY A 804 -9.07 -24.00 32.08
N ARG A 805 -9.23 -23.84 30.77
CA ARG A 805 -8.24 -24.13 29.76
C ARG A 805 -7.48 -22.86 29.38
N PHE A 806 -6.15 -22.98 29.28
CA PHE A 806 -5.28 -21.91 28.79
C PHE A 806 -4.59 -22.35 27.52
N SER A 807 -4.48 -21.47 26.55
CA SER A 807 -3.66 -21.68 25.35
C SER A 807 -2.84 -20.45 25.05
N PHE A 808 -1.64 -20.69 24.51
CA PHE A 808 -0.66 -19.68 24.12
C PHE A 808 -0.27 -19.94 22.67
N ASN A 809 -0.29 -18.89 21.85
CA ASN A 809 0.24 -18.89 20.50
C ASN A 809 1.24 -17.73 20.41
N TRP A 810 2.49 -18.03 20.12
CA TRP A 810 3.53 -17.04 19.92
C TRP A 810 4.12 -17.19 18.53
N ASP A 811 3.96 -16.17 17.70
CA ASP A 811 4.53 -16.06 16.37
C ASP A 811 5.52 -14.89 16.33
N SER A 812 6.72 -15.11 15.78
CA SER A 812 7.77 -14.10 15.72
C SER A 812 8.58 -14.26 14.44
N THR A 813 8.83 -13.15 13.77
CA THR A 813 9.72 -13.07 12.61
C THR A 813 10.94 -12.23 12.99
N TYR A 814 12.14 -12.78 12.79
CA TYR A 814 13.43 -12.11 12.89
C TYR A 814 14.02 -12.00 11.48
N VAL A 815 14.26 -10.80 11.01
CA VAL A 815 14.96 -10.53 9.74
C VAL A 815 16.43 -10.30 10.05
N ALA A 816 17.29 -11.17 9.54
CA ALA A 816 18.74 -11.09 9.76
C ALA A 816 19.39 -10.13 8.76
N LYS A 817 18.94 -10.18 7.47
CA LYS A 817 19.46 -9.38 6.39
C LYS A 817 18.33 -8.87 5.49
N ALA A 818 18.49 -7.67 4.97
CA ALA A 818 17.76 -7.11 3.83
C ALA A 818 18.73 -6.23 3.06
N GLU A 819 19.11 -6.66 1.86
CA GLU A 819 20.19 -6.09 1.06
C GLU A 819 19.65 -5.83 -0.35
N VAL A 820 20.19 -4.80 -1.01
CA VAL A 820 19.84 -4.42 -2.38
C VAL A 820 21.12 -4.25 -3.18
N ASP A 821 21.10 -4.71 -4.44
CA ASP A 821 22.09 -4.42 -5.44
C ASP A 821 21.44 -3.54 -6.51
N PHE A 822 21.79 -2.26 -6.58
CA PHE A 822 21.18 -1.33 -7.54
C PHE A 822 22.00 -1.13 -8.82
N ASP A 823 23.29 -1.35 -8.77
CA ASP A 823 24.17 -1.11 -9.91
C ASP A 823 24.44 -2.37 -10.76
N ASP A 824 23.88 -3.51 -10.33
CA ASP A 824 23.93 -4.79 -11.03
C ASP A 824 25.37 -5.34 -11.15
N ASP A 825 26.18 -5.07 -10.12
CA ASP A 825 27.56 -5.59 -10.09
C ASP A 825 27.68 -6.93 -9.32
N GLY A 826 26.57 -7.38 -8.72
CA GLY A 826 26.49 -8.63 -7.96
C GLY A 826 26.98 -8.52 -6.52
N VAL A 827 27.29 -7.31 -6.04
CA VAL A 827 27.70 -7.05 -4.67
C VAL A 827 26.54 -6.48 -3.88
N PHE A 828 25.93 -7.31 -3.03
CA PHE A 828 24.83 -6.94 -2.17
C PHE A 828 25.36 -6.25 -0.91
N GLY A 829 25.08 -4.97 -0.74
CA GLY A 829 25.27 -4.25 0.53
C GLY A 829 26.68 -4.19 1.10
N GLU A 830 27.70 -4.68 0.40
CA GLU A 830 29.07 -4.78 0.92
C GLU A 830 29.87 -3.47 0.80
N ARG A 831 29.38 -2.51 0.01
CA ARG A 831 30.17 -1.34 -0.37
C ARG A 831 30.25 -0.23 0.64
N LEU A 832 29.37 -0.20 1.64
CA LEU A 832 29.28 0.91 2.59
C LEU A 832 29.16 0.41 4.02
N GLU A 833 30.17 0.66 4.85
CA GLU A 833 29.99 0.73 6.28
C GLU A 833 29.01 1.87 6.56
N GLY A 834 27.75 1.52 6.85
CA GLY A 834 26.69 2.49 7.08
C GLY A 834 25.49 2.35 6.14
N VAL A 835 25.53 1.42 5.17
CA VAL A 835 24.37 1.08 4.36
C VAL A 835 23.23 0.62 5.28
N PRO A 836 22.02 1.13 5.05
CA PRO A 836 20.86 0.77 5.86
C PRO A 836 20.62 -0.72 5.87
N SER A 837 20.85 -1.31 7.02
CA SER A 837 20.44 -2.68 7.28
C SER A 837 19.00 -2.72 7.74
N ILE A 838 18.42 -3.93 7.76
CA ILE A 838 17.12 -4.17 8.39
C ILE A 838 17.08 -3.54 9.80
N GLY A 839 15.98 -2.90 10.15
CA GLY A 839 15.82 -2.12 11.39
C GLY A 839 16.09 -0.64 11.21
N GLN A 840 16.43 -0.19 10.00
CA GLN A 840 16.51 1.23 9.66
C GLN A 840 15.32 1.63 8.80
N ARG A 841 14.82 2.84 9.03
CA ARG A 841 13.80 3.46 8.19
C ARG A 841 14.49 4.37 7.19
N ILE A 842 14.20 4.14 5.90
CA ILE A 842 14.83 4.90 4.83
C ILE A 842 13.76 5.32 3.85
N GLU A 843 13.46 6.59 3.82
CA GLU A 843 12.69 7.20 2.74
C GLU A 843 13.59 8.01 1.82
N ASP A 844 14.68 8.57 2.36
CA ASP A 844 15.62 9.42 1.64
C ASP A 844 17.05 9.15 2.11
N TRP A 845 17.68 8.08 1.65
CA TRP A 845 19.10 7.90 1.91
C TRP A 845 19.90 8.66 0.83
N PRO A 846 20.63 9.73 1.13
CA PRO A 846 21.49 10.33 0.14
C PRO A 846 22.66 9.41 -0.12
N ILE A 847 23.07 9.42 -1.37
CA ILE A 847 24.32 8.89 -1.83
C ILE A 847 25.44 9.45 -0.99
N ASP A 848 26.38 8.60 -0.63
CA ASP A 848 27.63 9.02 -0.09
C ASP A 848 28.44 9.73 -1.19
N GLU A 849 28.30 11.05 -1.26
CA GLU A 849 29.01 11.88 -2.23
C GLU A 849 30.52 11.80 -2.08
N ALA A 850 31.00 11.42 -0.88
CA ALA A 850 32.42 11.37 -0.59
C ALA A 850 33.12 10.12 -1.12
N ALA A 851 32.35 9.03 -1.32
CA ALA A 851 32.89 7.77 -1.84
C ALA A 851 32.85 7.66 -3.36
N ASN A 852 32.26 8.62 -4.10
CA ASN A 852 31.92 8.50 -5.52
C ASN A 852 31.07 7.27 -5.85
N GLU A 853 30.44 6.69 -4.84
CA GLU A 853 29.59 5.52 -4.94
C GLU A 853 28.14 5.94 -4.73
N PRO A 854 27.21 5.48 -5.56
CA PRO A 854 25.80 5.70 -5.33
C PRO A 854 25.38 5.05 -4.02
N GLY A 855 24.79 5.82 -3.11
CA GLY A 855 24.15 5.29 -1.93
C GLY A 855 22.97 4.42 -2.33
N GLU A 856 22.79 3.31 -1.67
CA GLU A 856 21.68 2.42 -1.94
C GLU A 856 20.35 3.07 -1.52
N TYR A 857 19.48 3.19 -2.48
CA TYR A 857 18.15 3.79 -2.31
C TYR A 857 17.11 2.70 -2.15
N ILE A 858 16.69 2.45 -0.92
CA ILE A 858 15.59 1.53 -0.67
C ILE A 858 14.32 2.33 -0.42
N THR A 859 13.55 2.60 -1.45
CA THR A 859 12.25 3.23 -1.32
C THR A 859 11.28 2.30 -0.58
N GLY A 860 10.80 2.74 0.58
CA GLY A 860 9.72 2.06 1.31
C GLY A 860 10.12 0.83 2.10
N SER A 861 11.38 0.62 2.43
CA SER A 861 11.79 -0.49 3.28
C SER A 861 11.72 -0.11 4.77
N ASN A 862 10.52 -0.14 5.33
CA ASN A 862 10.28 0.05 6.76
C ASN A 862 10.30 -1.33 7.47
N GLY A 863 11.39 -2.06 7.33
CA GLY A 863 11.53 -3.39 7.92
C GLY A 863 11.90 -3.34 9.39
N TRP A 864 11.14 -4.02 10.23
CA TRP A 864 11.53 -4.26 11.62
C TRP A 864 12.43 -5.50 11.69
N ARG A 865 13.51 -5.42 12.47
CA ARG A 865 14.34 -6.58 12.72
C ARG A 865 13.57 -7.70 13.43
N ILE A 866 12.65 -7.34 14.34
CA ILE A 866 11.76 -8.29 15.02
C ILE A 866 10.35 -7.75 15.03
N ARG A 867 9.40 -8.55 14.53
CA ARG A 867 7.98 -8.44 14.85
C ARG A 867 7.53 -9.70 15.58
N SER A 868 6.74 -9.54 16.64
CA SER A 868 6.34 -10.67 17.47
C SER A 868 4.93 -10.48 18.01
N ASN A 869 4.12 -11.54 17.93
CA ASN A 869 2.77 -11.57 18.46
C ASN A 869 2.62 -12.72 19.45
N LEU A 870 2.09 -12.43 20.62
CA LEU A 870 1.75 -13.43 21.63
C LEU A 870 0.25 -13.33 21.95
N MET A 871 -0.49 -14.36 21.61
CA MET A 871 -1.89 -14.51 21.97
C MET A 871 -2.02 -15.47 23.15
N MET A 872 -2.67 -15.01 24.20
CA MET A 872 -3.04 -15.82 25.37
C MET A 872 -4.54 -15.94 25.44
N ARG A 873 -5.08 -17.14 25.44
CA ARG A 873 -6.52 -17.41 25.53
C ARG A 873 -6.84 -18.21 26.80
N TRP A 874 -7.89 -17.83 27.46
CA TRP A 874 -8.50 -18.53 28.58
C TRP A 874 -9.95 -18.87 28.31
N GLU A 875 -10.36 -20.08 28.66
CA GLU A 875 -11.74 -20.57 28.47
C GLU A 875 -12.19 -21.34 29.70
N LYS A 876 -13.39 -21.06 30.19
CA LYS A 876 -14.05 -21.80 31.28
C LYS A 876 -15.56 -21.76 31.14
N GLY A 877 -16.17 -22.91 30.85
CA GLY A 877 -17.63 -23.02 30.62
C GLY A 877 -18.04 -22.09 29.48
N ASP A 878 -18.98 -21.21 29.73
CA ASP A 878 -19.53 -20.28 28.76
C ASP A 878 -18.71 -19.00 28.59
N PHE A 879 -17.62 -18.82 29.32
CA PHE A 879 -16.81 -17.60 29.30
C PHE A 879 -15.43 -17.85 28.73
N GLY A 880 -14.89 -16.84 28.08
CA GLY A 880 -13.48 -16.84 27.71
C GLY A 880 -12.92 -15.43 27.61
N ALA A 881 -11.60 -15.34 27.59
CA ALA A 881 -10.85 -14.11 27.48
C ALA A 881 -9.63 -14.32 26.57
N THR A 882 -9.27 -13.28 25.84
CA THR A 882 -8.06 -13.26 25.01
C THR A 882 -7.24 -12.01 25.36
N TRP A 883 -5.93 -12.18 25.43
CA TRP A 883 -4.96 -11.10 25.56
C TRP A 883 -3.92 -11.23 24.46
N ASN A 884 -3.75 -10.19 23.64
CA ASN A 884 -2.75 -10.14 22.57
C ASN A 884 -1.67 -9.13 22.92
N LEU A 885 -0.41 -9.50 22.66
CA LEU A 885 0.72 -8.59 22.62
C LEU A 885 1.23 -8.53 21.18
N ARG A 886 1.43 -7.31 20.67
CA ARG A 886 2.03 -7.06 19.35
C ARG A 886 3.28 -6.20 19.56
N TYR A 887 4.45 -6.78 19.27
CA TYR A 887 5.75 -6.17 19.49
C TYR A 887 6.41 -5.81 18.16
N PHE A 888 6.96 -4.60 18.10
CA PHE A 888 7.77 -4.05 17.02
C PHE A 888 9.13 -3.65 17.60
N SER A 889 10.23 -4.13 17.02
CA SER A 889 11.57 -3.70 17.42
C SER A 889 11.82 -2.23 17.09
N HIS A 890 12.88 -1.65 17.63
CA HIS A 890 13.32 -0.32 17.23
C HIS A 890 13.78 -0.30 15.77
N GLN A 891 13.75 0.90 15.20
CA GLN A 891 14.36 1.25 13.92
C GLN A 891 15.22 2.49 14.13
N ASP A 892 16.22 2.69 13.31
CA ASP A 892 17.05 3.88 13.29
C ASP A 892 16.80 4.64 11.97
N GLU A 893 16.75 5.97 12.01
CA GLU A 893 16.51 6.82 10.85
C GLU A 893 17.40 8.07 10.90
N ARG A 894 17.62 8.68 9.75
CA ARG A 894 18.29 9.98 9.67
C ARG A 894 17.43 11.09 10.25
N CYS A 895 18.08 12.05 10.85
CA CYS A 895 17.43 13.17 11.51
C CYS A 895 18.08 14.53 11.19
N GLN A 896 19.06 14.56 10.32
CA GLN A 896 19.87 15.76 10.01
C GLN A 896 19.00 16.96 9.60
N VAL A 897 17.92 16.72 8.85
CA VAL A 897 17.00 17.78 8.43
C VAL A 897 16.36 18.52 9.61
N LEU A 898 16.14 17.85 10.73
CA LEU A 898 15.61 18.51 11.96
C LEU A 898 16.70 19.32 12.66
N VAL A 899 17.93 18.82 12.74
CA VAL A 899 19.08 19.54 13.31
C VAL A 899 19.38 20.80 12.52
N ASP A 900 19.41 20.70 11.19
CA ASP A 900 19.67 21.83 10.29
C ASP A 900 18.61 22.93 10.34
N ASN A 901 17.44 22.60 10.89
CA ASN A 901 16.32 23.53 11.04
C ASN A 901 16.01 23.87 12.51
N ASP A 902 17.00 23.75 13.40
CA ASP A 902 16.94 24.14 14.83
C ASP A 902 16.00 23.28 15.70
N PHE A 903 15.79 21.99 15.37
CA PHE A 903 15.02 21.02 16.16
C PHE A 903 15.86 19.80 16.61
N PRO A 904 17.09 19.96 17.14
CA PRO A 904 17.95 18.84 17.50
C PRO A 904 17.34 17.97 18.62
N GLU A 905 16.44 18.50 19.44
CA GLU A 905 15.78 17.77 20.54
C GLU A 905 14.82 16.68 20.06
N LEU A 906 14.44 16.68 18.79
CA LEU A 906 13.62 15.63 18.19
C LEU A 906 14.45 14.45 17.67
N CYS A 907 15.76 14.59 17.63
CA CYS A 907 16.70 13.54 17.29
C CYS A 907 17.24 12.85 18.56
N SER A 908 17.41 11.56 18.52
CA SER A 908 17.98 10.80 19.66
C SER A 908 19.50 10.96 19.79
N ASP A 909 20.20 11.19 18.67
CA ASP A 909 21.62 11.51 18.62
C ASP A 909 21.89 12.62 17.60
N PRO A 910 21.67 13.89 17.98
CA PRO A 910 21.82 15.03 17.07
C PRO A 910 23.29 15.35 16.69
N ASP A 911 24.23 14.88 17.52
CA ASP A 911 25.67 15.16 17.34
C ASP A 911 26.44 13.99 16.69
N ARG A 912 25.72 12.98 16.19
CA ARG A 912 26.34 11.81 15.56
C ARG A 912 27.19 12.24 14.39
N VAL A 913 28.37 11.63 14.28
CA VAL A 913 29.32 11.82 13.20
C VAL A 913 29.65 10.47 12.60
N ILE A 914 29.51 10.35 11.30
CA ILE A 914 29.91 9.16 10.54
C ILE A 914 31.23 9.41 9.81
N ALA A 915 31.99 8.36 9.58
CA ALA A 915 33.18 8.38 8.78
C ALA A 915 32.84 7.88 7.38
N ILE A 916 32.97 8.75 6.38
CA ILE A 916 32.65 8.43 4.99
C ILE A 916 33.96 8.16 4.25
N PRO A 917 34.09 7.07 3.46
CA PRO A 917 35.24 6.83 2.62
C PRO A 917 35.30 7.87 1.49
N VAL A 918 36.50 8.43 1.25
CA VAL A 918 36.73 9.44 0.21
C VAL A 918 37.84 8.99 -0.71
N ASP A 919 37.54 8.85 -2.00
CA ASP A 919 38.53 8.62 -3.04
C ASP A 919 39.39 9.92 -3.28
N LEU A 920 40.47 10.06 -2.56
CA LEU A 920 41.37 11.20 -2.68
C LEU A 920 42.26 11.14 -3.90
N ASN A 921 42.51 9.97 -4.47
CA ASN A 921 43.32 9.79 -5.63
C ASN A 921 42.54 9.97 -6.95
N ASN A 922 41.21 10.11 -6.90
CA ASN A 922 40.28 10.33 -8.03
C ASN A 922 40.40 9.27 -9.15
N ASN A 923 40.68 8.02 -8.78
CA ASN A 923 40.72 6.92 -9.74
C ASN A 923 39.36 6.26 -9.98
N GLY A 924 38.34 6.66 -9.22
CA GLY A 924 36.96 6.14 -9.29
C GLY A 924 36.73 4.85 -8.50
N VAL A 925 37.71 4.44 -7.69
CA VAL A 925 37.64 3.23 -6.86
C VAL A 925 38.16 3.54 -5.46
N TRP A 926 37.38 3.17 -4.43
CA TRP A 926 37.87 3.16 -3.06
C TRP A 926 38.87 1.98 -2.90
N ASP A 927 40.17 2.28 -2.85
CA ASP A 927 41.22 1.26 -2.67
C ASP A 927 41.84 1.28 -1.25
N GLY A 928 41.18 1.96 -0.32
CA GLY A 928 41.49 2.04 1.09
C GLY A 928 42.61 3.05 1.41
N THR A 929 42.84 3.30 2.70
CA THR A 929 43.85 4.23 3.18
C THR A 929 45.26 3.85 2.72
N ALA A 930 45.53 2.59 2.42
CA ALA A 930 46.79 2.11 1.86
C ALA A 930 46.93 2.48 0.38
N GLY A 931 45.81 2.66 -0.35
CA GLY A 931 45.78 3.14 -1.73
C GLY A 931 45.88 4.66 -1.86
N GLY A 932 45.75 5.38 -0.77
CA GLY A 932 45.87 6.85 -0.74
C GLY A 932 44.54 7.54 -0.44
N ASP A 933 43.47 6.78 -0.25
CA ASP A 933 42.14 7.26 0.13
C ASP A 933 42.04 7.56 1.63
N SER A 934 40.99 8.22 2.07
CA SER A 934 40.81 8.64 3.45
C SER A 934 39.33 8.56 3.87
N PHE A 935 39.10 8.68 5.17
CA PHE A 935 37.77 8.89 5.70
C PHE A 935 37.53 10.36 6.03
N GLN A 936 36.40 10.89 5.65
CA GLN A 936 35.93 12.20 6.05
C GLN A 936 34.85 12.02 7.15
N SER A 937 34.96 12.82 8.19
CA SER A 937 33.90 12.86 9.24
C SER A 937 32.79 13.83 8.80
N VAL A 938 31.57 13.33 8.71
CA VAL A 938 30.38 14.11 8.36
C VAL A 938 29.38 14.03 9.49
N ALA A 939 28.75 15.17 9.81
CA ALA A 939 27.66 15.20 10.77
C ALA A 939 26.44 14.50 10.16
N GLU A 940 25.91 13.53 10.89
CA GLU A 940 24.76 12.74 10.46
C GLU A 940 23.90 12.39 11.66
N ALA A 941 23.05 13.32 12.07
CA ALA A 941 22.15 13.13 13.20
C ALA A 941 21.24 11.92 12.98
N GLU A 942 20.98 11.19 14.05
CA GLU A 942 20.16 9.98 14.08
C GLU A 942 18.96 10.13 14.99
N ASN A 943 17.83 9.58 14.57
CA ASN A 943 16.69 9.35 15.43
C ASN A 943 16.45 7.85 15.61
N LYS A 944 16.33 7.42 16.85
CA LYS A 944 15.96 6.06 17.21
C LYS A 944 14.46 5.96 17.43
N ILE A 945 13.75 5.40 16.45
CA ILE A 945 12.35 5.04 16.57
C ILE A 945 12.22 3.90 17.58
N GLY A 946 11.73 4.19 18.79
CA GLY A 946 11.75 3.26 19.91
C GLY A 946 10.91 2.00 19.69
N ALA A 947 11.36 0.89 20.25
CA ALA A 947 10.58 -0.35 20.26
C ALA A 947 9.19 -0.13 20.88
N THR A 948 8.17 -0.72 20.28
CA THR A 948 6.78 -0.48 20.67
C THR A 948 6.02 -1.79 20.87
N THR A 949 5.22 -1.85 21.95
CA THR A 949 4.34 -2.99 22.25
C THR A 949 2.92 -2.48 22.42
N TYR A 950 1.99 -3.07 21.69
CA TYR A 950 0.55 -2.88 21.85
C TYR A 950 -0.07 -4.06 22.58
N HIS A 951 -1.09 -3.78 23.39
CA HIS A 951 -1.83 -4.78 24.14
C HIS A 951 -3.31 -4.67 23.80
N ASP A 952 -3.91 -5.79 23.40
CA ASP A 952 -5.32 -5.90 23.12
C ASP A 952 -5.94 -6.95 24.01
N ALA A 953 -7.18 -6.76 24.46
CA ALA A 953 -7.89 -7.75 25.24
C ALA A 953 -9.36 -7.85 24.84
N SER A 954 -9.91 -9.04 24.92
CA SER A 954 -11.33 -9.28 24.77
C SER A 954 -11.84 -10.31 25.78
N VAL A 955 -13.11 -10.21 26.12
CA VAL A 955 -13.84 -11.20 26.91
C VAL A 955 -15.10 -11.57 26.16
N TYR A 956 -15.50 -12.82 26.22
CA TYR A 956 -16.74 -13.29 25.62
C TYR A 956 -17.58 -14.14 26.55
N TRP A 957 -18.86 -14.14 26.27
CA TRP A 957 -19.88 -14.98 26.93
C TRP A 957 -20.73 -15.69 25.89
N ASN A 958 -20.74 -17.03 25.94
CA ASN A 958 -21.67 -17.87 25.19
C ASN A 958 -22.98 -17.95 25.99
N THR A 959 -24.02 -17.40 25.42
CA THR A 959 -25.32 -17.28 26.09
C THR A 959 -26.10 -18.56 25.97
N PRO A 960 -27.09 -18.83 26.92
CA PRO A 960 -27.96 -19.99 26.85
C PRO A 960 -28.90 -20.04 25.63
N TRP A 961 -29.00 -18.94 24.87
CA TRP A 961 -29.84 -18.82 23.66
C TRP A 961 -29.05 -18.85 22.36
N ASN A 962 -27.92 -19.57 22.32
CA ASN A 962 -27.04 -19.76 21.17
C ASN A 962 -26.42 -18.45 20.61
N ALA A 963 -26.20 -17.44 21.45
CA ALA A 963 -25.48 -16.24 21.03
C ALA A 963 -24.12 -16.15 21.72
N LYS A 964 -23.19 -15.46 21.10
CA LYS A 964 -21.89 -15.07 21.66
C LYS A 964 -21.84 -13.55 21.74
N VAL A 965 -21.56 -13.03 22.93
CA VAL A 965 -21.34 -11.60 23.17
C VAL A 965 -19.85 -11.40 23.45
N THR A 966 -19.18 -10.56 22.70
CA THR A 966 -17.77 -10.23 22.88
C THR A 966 -17.61 -8.74 23.15
N LEU A 967 -16.87 -8.40 24.20
CA LEU A 967 -16.40 -7.04 24.49
C LEU A 967 -14.89 -7.02 24.37
N GLY A 968 -14.34 -6.00 23.74
CA GLY A 968 -12.90 -5.90 23.59
C GLY A 968 -12.39 -4.47 23.55
N ILE A 969 -11.09 -4.35 23.77
CA ILE A 969 -10.31 -3.12 23.75
C ILE A 969 -9.03 -3.41 23.00
N ASN A 970 -8.79 -2.71 21.91
CA ASN A 970 -7.48 -2.72 21.23
C ASN A 970 -6.67 -1.53 21.73
N ASN A 971 -5.34 -1.71 21.81
CA ASN A 971 -4.41 -0.73 22.38
C ASN A 971 -4.84 -0.24 23.77
N ILE A 972 -4.99 -1.16 24.72
CA ILE A 972 -5.52 -0.88 26.09
C ILE A 972 -4.82 0.28 26.79
N PHE A 973 -3.51 0.43 26.58
CA PHE A 973 -2.70 1.45 27.25
C PHE A 973 -2.63 2.76 26.48
N ASP A 974 -3.42 2.91 25.41
CA ASP A 974 -3.46 4.10 24.57
C ASP A 974 -2.06 4.54 24.10
N LYS A 975 -1.27 3.54 23.68
CA LYS A 975 0.10 3.75 23.25
C LYS A 975 0.11 4.43 21.89
N ASN A 976 0.67 5.62 21.81
CA ASN A 976 0.90 6.31 20.55
C ASN A 976 1.98 5.58 19.72
N PRO A 977 1.94 5.68 18.40
CA PRO A 977 3.07 5.26 17.56
C PRO A 977 4.33 6.05 17.93
N PRO A 978 5.52 5.45 17.78
CA PRO A 978 6.76 6.19 17.96
C PRO A 978 6.93 7.24 16.85
N PHE A 979 7.57 8.36 17.21
CA PHE A 979 7.86 9.44 16.28
C PHE A 979 8.85 8.99 15.19
N SER A 980 8.61 9.38 13.94
CA SER A 980 9.49 9.25 12.80
C SER A 980 9.69 10.61 12.12
N ALA A 981 10.94 11.01 11.93
CA ALA A 981 11.31 12.24 11.25
C ALA A 981 11.14 12.15 9.72
N GLN A 982 11.21 10.93 9.17
CA GLN A 982 11.21 10.67 7.73
C GLN A 982 9.88 10.12 7.19
N ALA A 983 8.85 9.94 8.02
CA ALA A 983 7.56 9.48 7.54
C ALA A 983 6.87 10.52 6.66
N PHE A 984 6.53 10.13 5.43
CA PHE A 984 5.85 11.00 4.48
C PHE A 984 4.45 11.39 4.95
N ALA A 985 4.15 12.69 4.93
CA ALA A 985 2.87 13.31 5.27
C ALA A 985 2.36 13.06 6.71
N ASN A 986 3.12 12.37 7.54
CA ASN A 986 2.83 12.09 8.94
C ASN A 986 4.14 12.00 9.74
N SER A 987 4.06 11.78 11.03
CA SER A 987 5.25 11.60 11.89
C SER A 987 5.34 10.17 12.45
N PHE A 988 4.85 9.17 11.70
CA PHE A 988 4.82 7.76 12.11
C PHE A 988 4.62 6.84 10.91
N ASP A 989 5.00 5.57 11.04
CA ASP A 989 4.72 4.54 10.05
C ASP A 989 3.26 4.05 10.13
N PRO A 990 2.55 3.87 8.98
CA PRO A 990 1.16 3.43 8.95
C PRO A 990 0.92 2.00 9.44
N ALA A 991 1.96 1.19 9.65
CA ALA A 991 1.83 -0.15 10.22
C ALA A 991 1.63 -0.15 11.76
N TYR A 992 1.86 0.99 12.42
CA TYR A 992 1.56 1.13 13.84
C TYR A 992 0.06 1.42 14.09
N GLU A 993 -0.39 1.21 15.34
CA GLU A 993 -1.74 1.55 15.79
C GLU A 993 -1.85 3.07 16.01
N VAL A 994 -2.46 3.75 15.06
CA VAL A 994 -2.34 5.22 15.00
C VAL A 994 -3.44 5.98 15.71
N PRO A 995 -4.77 5.68 15.53
CA PRO A 995 -5.78 6.54 16.13
C PRO A 995 -5.91 6.42 17.65
N GLY A 996 -5.26 5.41 18.29
CA GLY A 996 -5.29 5.24 19.74
C GLY A 996 -6.11 4.04 20.22
N ARG A 997 -6.60 4.12 21.48
CA ARG A 997 -7.38 3.03 22.09
C ARG A 997 -8.76 2.90 21.44
N PHE A 998 -9.13 1.65 21.08
CA PHE A 998 -10.40 1.33 20.41
C PHE A 998 -11.25 0.36 21.23
N TYR A 999 -12.51 0.70 21.50
CA TYR A 999 -13.49 -0.14 22.20
C TYR A 999 -14.45 -0.75 21.21
N TYR A 1000 -14.82 -2.03 21.40
CA TYR A 1000 -15.80 -2.69 20.56
C TYR A 1000 -16.72 -3.66 21.31
N LEU A 1001 -17.91 -3.85 20.74
CA LEU A 1001 -18.88 -4.86 21.10
C LEU A 1001 -19.26 -5.66 19.87
N ARG A 1002 -19.23 -6.98 19.97
CA ARG A 1002 -19.75 -7.91 18.94
C ARG A 1002 -20.82 -8.81 19.53
N TYR A 1003 -21.89 -8.99 18.80
CA TYR A 1003 -22.95 -9.94 19.07
C TYR A 1003 -23.11 -10.89 17.89
N THR A 1004 -23.00 -12.20 18.12
CA THR A 1004 -23.18 -13.26 17.13
C THR A 1004 -24.32 -14.15 17.56
N GLN A 1005 -25.36 -14.29 16.75
CA GLN A 1005 -26.49 -15.17 16.97
C GLN A 1005 -26.47 -16.33 15.99
N LYS A 1006 -26.51 -17.56 16.47
CA LYS A 1006 -26.71 -18.77 15.66
C LYS A 1006 -28.17 -19.27 15.81
N PHE A 1007 -28.79 -19.71 14.68
CA PHE A 1007 -30.15 -20.18 14.60
C PHE A 1007 -30.21 -21.63 14.17
#